data_5c7fffd56ae853af7a14dcbe314c5519
#
_entry.id   5c7fffd56ae853af7a14dcbe314c5519
#
_cell.length_a   1.000
_cell.length_b   1.000
_cell.length_c   1.000
_cell.angle_alpha   90.00
_cell.angle_beta   90.00
_cell.angle_gamma   90.00
#
_symmetry.space_group_name_H-M   'P 1'
#
loop_
_entity.id
_entity.type
_entity.pdbx_description
1 polymer ?
#
loop_
_entity_poly.entity_id
_entity_poly.type
_entity_poly.pdbx_seq_one_letter_code
_entity_poly.pdbx_strand_id
1 'polypeptide(L)'
;MKNIFTFLLLVFIGGQFLWGQPANLVWNTQSRNASESMPCGGGDIGMNVWVENDDVLFYLSRSGSFDENNCLLKQGRFRVRLTPNPFAGTASFRQTLHLNDGYVSVSSDNATLIIWVDVFHPVVHVEVKTKELTSMRVNFESWRYEDRPVRKGEGQQCSYKWAIPDGLMTKRDSVCVEEDNFTFFHRNPDRTIFDVVVDQQGMNEVKEQLYNPLKNLIFGGRLSGDNLVYTGTRRGHYAGTEYLAWMYKSKKPVYKQSVHIALNTEQGTVPAWEASLARTEKEINVSKDKQATRRWWNDFWKRSFIEGEGEAGDAIRNYTLFRYMLGCNAYSQWPTKFNGGLFTFDPMYVDQIMEFTPDFRKWGGGTMTAQNQRLSYWPMLKSGDFDLMKSQFDFYLRLLPTAEARTRAYWGHAGACFTEQMENFGLPNPAEYGFKRPASFDKGLEYNAWLEYEWDTVLEFCQMILETARYDSLDISCYTPLIESSLSFFDEHYRQLALQRGRKDLDGSGKLVIYPGSACETYKMAYNPSSTIAALRSVLQTYRRKPDMLARIPEIPLRIVDGKEMIAPAQVWERVNNIETPQLYPVFPWRIYGVGREGLEIARNTYLYDPDAQKFRSHTGWKQDNIWAACLGMTEEAAQLTLEKMANGPHRFPAFWGPGYDLSLIHISEPTRLLSIS
;
A
#
# COMPACT_ATOMS: atom_id res chain seq x y z
N MET A 1 -36.13 -58.93 -36.45
CA MET A 1 -35.04 -58.15 -35.85
C MET A 1 -35.47 -56.63 -35.87
N LYS A 2 -35.97 -56.18 -34.77
CA LYS A 2 -36.46 -54.77 -34.65
C LYS A 2 -35.41 -53.95 -33.88
N ASN A 3 -34.83 -52.97 -34.54
CA ASN A 3 -33.91 -52.00 -33.91
C ASN A 3 -34.76 -50.97 -33.17
N ILE A 4 -34.58 -50.91 -31.85
CA ILE A 4 -35.12 -49.86 -30.98
C ILE A 4 -34.04 -48.80 -30.86
N PHE A 5 -34.30 -47.63 -31.47
CA PHE A 5 -33.52 -46.40 -31.23
C PHE A 5 -34.06 -45.73 -29.98
N THR A 6 -33.29 -45.72 -28.93
CA THR A 6 -33.60 -44.97 -27.71
C THR A 6 -33.04 -43.55 -27.87
N PHE A 7 -33.92 -42.56 -27.99
CA PHE A 7 -33.60 -41.15 -27.97
C PHE A 7 -33.33 -40.75 -26.50
N LEU A 8 -32.09 -40.45 -26.15
CA LEU A 8 -31.77 -39.78 -24.89
C LEU A 8 -32.06 -38.28 -25.05
N LEU A 9 -33.14 -37.82 -24.41
CA LEU A 9 -33.48 -36.42 -24.28
C LEU A 9 -32.56 -35.79 -23.22
N LEU A 10 -31.50 -35.15 -23.62
CA LEU A 10 -30.69 -34.30 -22.72
C LEU A 10 -31.48 -33.05 -22.38
N VAL A 11 -32.11 -33.05 -21.21
CA VAL A 11 -32.66 -31.84 -20.61
C VAL A 11 -31.49 -31.00 -20.14
N PHE A 12 -31.17 -29.95 -20.91
CA PHE A 12 -30.35 -28.86 -20.44
C PHE A 12 -31.14 -28.12 -19.37
N ILE A 13 -30.98 -28.51 -18.10
CA ILE A 13 -31.31 -27.65 -16.99
C ILE A 13 -30.25 -26.53 -17.04
N GLY A 14 -30.67 -25.33 -17.42
CA GLY A 14 -29.86 -24.14 -17.34
C GLY A 14 -29.44 -23.93 -15.89
N GLY A 15 -28.36 -24.56 -15.48
CA GLY A 15 -27.65 -24.23 -14.25
C GLY A 15 -27.17 -22.80 -14.42
N GLN A 16 -27.79 -21.85 -13.72
CA GLN A 16 -27.12 -20.61 -13.42
C GLN A 16 -25.83 -21.04 -12.73
N PHE A 17 -24.69 -20.82 -13.39
CA PHE A 17 -23.41 -20.88 -12.72
C PHE A 17 -23.49 -19.87 -11.58
N LEU A 18 -23.77 -20.34 -10.38
CA LEU A 18 -23.54 -19.59 -9.16
C LEU A 18 -22.03 -19.39 -9.09
N TRP A 19 -21.57 -18.26 -9.55
CA TRP A 19 -20.19 -17.84 -9.31
C TRP A 19 -19.98 -17.89 -7.80
N GLY A 20 -18.95 -18.60 -7.35
CA GLY A 20 -18.62 -18.66 -5.93
C GLY A 20 -18.53 -17.26 -5.36
N GLN A 21 -19.20 -17.06 -4.23
CA GLN A 21 -19.14 -15.78 -3.51
C GLN A 21 -18.23 -15.96 -2.30
N PRO A 22 -17.44 -14.93 -1.93
CA PRO A 22 -16.61 -15.02 -0.75
C PRO A 22 -17.48 -15.22 0.50
N ALA A 23 -17.05 -16.14 1.35
CA ALA A 23 -17.71 -16.38 2.62
C ALA A 23 -17.52 -15.18 3.56
N ASN A 24 -18.61 -14.76 4.22
CA ASN A 24 -18.56 -13.69 5.21
C ASN A 24 -17.68 -14.07 6.41
N LEU A 25 -16.94 -13.11 6.95
CA LEU A 25 -16.25 -13.29 8.21
C LEU A 25 -17.19 -12.94 9.37
N VAL A 26 -17.42 -13.89 10.27
CA VAL A 26 -18.39 -13.73 11.39
C VAL A 26 -17.69 -13.92 12.72
N TRP A 27 -17.90 -12.97 13.64
CA TRP A 27 -17.47 -13.04 15.02
C TRP A 27 -18.68 -13.02 15.96
N ASN A 28 -18.73 -14.00 16.87
CA ASN A 28 -19.82 -14.15 17.83
C ASN A 28 -19.47 -13.57 19.22
N THR A 29 -18.29 -12.96 19.36
CA THR A 29 -17.84 -12.31 20.59
C THR A 29 -17.33 -10.91 20.27
N GLN A 30 -17.43 -10.02 21.23
CA GLN A 30 -16.83 -8.69 21.12
C GLN A 30 -15.30 -8.80 21.07
N SER A 31 -14.66 -7.76 20.60
CA SER A 31 -13.19 -7.64 20.53
C SER A 31 -12.62 -7.22 21.89
N ARG A 32 -11.40 -7.60 22.15
CA ARG A 32 -10.67 -7.17 23.36
C ARG A 32 -10.12 -5.75 23.23
N ASN A 33 -9.73 -5.37 21.99
CA ASN A 33 -9.17 -4.06 21.67
C ASN A 33 -9.11 -3.86 20.14
N ALA A 34 -8.55 -2.75 19.67
CA ALA A 34 -8.44 -2.38 18.27
C ALA A 34 -7.66 -3.38 17.39
N SER A 35 -6.75 -4.19 17.95
CA SER A 35 -6.03 -5.23 17.19
C SER A 35 -6.92 -6.39 16.73
N GLU A 36 -8.11 -6.50 17.33
CA GLU A 36 -9.16 -7.42 16.93
C GLU A 36 -10.24 -6.71 16.10
N SER A 37 -9.87 -5.67 15.34
CA SER A 37 -10.78 -4.96 14.47
C SER A 37 -11.00 -5.69 13.14
N MET A 38 -12.10 -5.36 12.49
CA MET A 38 -12.53 -5.87 11.19
C MET A 38 -12.39 -4.75 10.17
N PRO A 39 -11.62 -4.91 9.08
CA PRO A 39 -11.53 -3.91 8.03
C PRO A 39 -12.89 -3.64 7.38
N CYS A 40 -13.15 -2.38 7.06
CA CYS A 40 -14.28 -1.95 6.24
C CYS A 40 -13.84 -0.76 5.40
N GLY A 41 -14.18 -0.70 4.12
CA GLY A 41 -13.75 0.43 3.31
C GLY A 41 -14.33 0.42 1.91
N GLY A 42 -13.91 1.42 1.13
CA GLY A 42 -14.29 1.60 -0.28
C GLY A 42 -13.73 2.92 -0.83
N GLY A 43 -13.57 2.99 -2.15
CA GLY A 43 -13.03 4.17 -2.83
C GLY A 43 -11.60 4.47 -2.43
N ASP A 44 -11.39 5.34 -1.45
CA ASP A 44 -10.09 5.72 -0.88
C ASP A 44 -10.13 5.80 0.66
N ILE A 45 -11.17 5.22 1.28
CA ILE A 45 -11.43 5.25 2.72
C ILE A 45 -11.30 3.84 3.29
N GLY A 46 -10.62 3.72 4.43
CA GLY A 46 -10.53 2.49 5.19
C GLY A 46 -10.83 2.72 6.68
N MET A 47 -11.46 1.75 7.29
CA MET A 47 -11.82 1.74 8.70
C MET A 47 -11.42 0.44 9.36
N ASN A 48 -10.97 0.53 10.60
CA ASN A 48 -10.88 -0.59 11.52
C ASN A 48 -12.10 -0.57 12.42
N VAL A 49 -13.01 -1.53 12.29
CA VAL A 49 -14.29 -1.58 13.05
C VAL A 49 -14.19 -2.68 14.10
N TRP A 50 -14.48 -2.33 15.37
CA TRP A 50 -14.55 -3.33 16.45
C TRP A 50 -15.62 -2.98 17.47
N VAL A 51 -16.01 -3.96 18.27
CA VAL A 51 -16.93 -3.78 19.40
C VAL A 51 -16.19 -4.13 20.67
N GLU A 52 -16.11 -3.18 21.59
CA GLU A 52 -15.40 -3.30 22.85
C GLU A 52 -16.21 -2.63 23.98
N ASN A 53 -16.44 -3.35 25.07
CA ASN A 53 -17.24 -2.87 26.20
C ASN A 53 -18.62 -2.34 25.77
N ASP A 54 -19.27 -3.06 24.86
CA ASP A 54 -20.58 -2.78 24.28
C ASP A 54 -20.65 -1.53 23.39
N ASP A 55 -19.56 -0.84 23.16
CA ASP A 55 -19.43 0.26 22.21
C ASP A 55 -18.99 -0.24 20.84
N VAL A 56 -19.56 0.30 19.78
CA VAL A 56 -19.04 0.12 18.43
C VAL A 56 -18.04 1.24 18.15
N LEU A 57 -16.79 0.84 17.88
CA LEU A 57 -15.70 1.78 17.60
C LEU A 57 -15.19 1.59 16.19
N PHE A 58 -14.69 2.67 15.60
CA PHE A 58 -13.91 2.55 14.39
C PHE A 58 -12.85 3.66 14.27
N TYR A 59 -11.64 3.27 13.84
CA TYR A 59 -10.68 4.21 13.28
C TYR A 59 -11.09 4.53 11.86
N LEU A 60 -10.93 5.79 11.47
CA LEU A 60 -11.22 6.27 10.13
C LEU A 60 -9.92 6.75 9.48
N SER A 61 -9.61 6.24 8.30
CA SER A 61 -8.45 6.61 7.49
C SER A 61 -8.89 6.98 6.09
N ARG A 62 -8.22 7.95 5.48
CA ARG A 62 -8.39 8.27 4.06
C ARG A 62 -7.03 8.39 3.41
N SER A 63 -6.90 7.86 2.21
CA SER A 63 -5.69 8.00 1.40
C SER A 63 -5.39 9.47 1.10
N GLY A 64 -4.12 9.87 1.15
CA GLY A 64 -3.73 11.25 0.88
C GLY A 64 -3.77 12.21 2.08
N SER A 65 -4.11 11.75 3.27
CA SER A 65 -4.14 12.57 4.50
C SER A 65 -2.73 12.75 5.08
N PHE A 66 -1.87 13.46 4.35
CA PHE A 66 -0.47 13.66 4.73
C PHE A 66 -0.28 14.98 5.49
N ASP A 67 0.26 14.91 6.72
CA ASP A 67 0.58 16.12 7.48
C ASP A 67 1.86 16.84 6.98
N GLU A 68 2.22 17.91 7.65
CA GLU A 68 3.40 18.73 7.35
C GLU A 68 4.73 17.97 7.44
N ASN A 69 4.77 16.87 8.20
CA ASN A 69 5.92 15.98 8.38
C ASN A 69 5.85 14.76 7.45
N ASN A 70 4.81 14.71 6.60
CA ASN A 70 4.50 13.62 5.68
C ASN A 70 4.12 12.30 6.38
N CYS A 71 3.49 12.38 7.56
CA CYS A 71 2.79 11.24 8.16
C CYS A 71 1.46 11.02 7.43
N LEU A 72 1.05 9.77 7.23
CA LEU A 72 -0.30 9.44 6.78
C LEU A 72 -1.21 9.33 8.00
N LEU A 73 -1.95 10.40 8.30
CA LEU A 73 -2.75 10.52 9.50
C LEU A 73 -4.14 9.85 9.35
N LYS A 74 -4.63 9.29 10.45
CA LYS A 74 -6.05 8.93 10.56
C LYS A 74 -6.91 10.17 10.71
N GLN A 75 -8.16 10.06 10.29
CA GLN A 75 -9.17 11.12 10.45
C GLN A 75 -9.67 11.23 11.90
N GLY A 76 -9.38 10.24 12.76
CA GLY A 76 -9.78 10.13 14.15
C GLY A 76 -10.40 8.78 14.46
N ARG A 77 -10.93 8.64 15.68
CA ARG A 77 -11.71 7.48 16.12
C ARG A 77 -13.13 7.91 16.43
N PHE A 78 -14.10 7.13 15.95
CA PHE A 78 -15.51 7.28 16.27
C PHE A 78 -15.95 6.18 17.23
N ARG A 79 -16.79 6.55 18.19
CA ARG A 79 -17.40 5.63 19.15
C ARG A 79 -18.91 5.82 19.15
N VAL A 80 -19.63 4.74 18.91
CA VAL A 80 -21.11 4.72 18.89
C VAL A 80 -21.59 3.86 20.06
N ARG A 81 -22.38 4.46 20.96
CA ARG A 81 -23.05 3.78 22.06
C ARG A 81 -24.55 3.92 21.94
N LEU A 82 -25.27 2.84 22.12
CA LEU A 82 -26.73 2.81 22.14
C LEU A 82 -27.23 2.72 23.59
N THR A 83 -28.41 3.33 23.88
CA THR A 83 -29.04 3.29 25.21
C THR A 83 -30.54 3.14 25.06
N PRO A 84 -31.19 2.04 25.57
CA PRO A 84 -30.54 0.87 26.15
C PRO A 84 -29.55 0.21 25.18
N ASN A 85 -28.51 -0.49 25.72
CA ASN A 85 -27.49 -1.10 24.86
C ASN A 85 -27.93 -2.52 24.46
N PRO A 86 -28.20 -2.77 23.16
CA PRO A 86 -28.68 -4.06 22.70
C PRO A 86 -27.54 -5.10 22.51
N PHE A 87 -26.29 -4.71 22.64
CA PHE A 87 -25.12 -5.57 22.47
C PHE A 87 -24.55 -6.07 23.81
N ALA A 88 -25.02 -5.51 24.92
CA ALA A 88 -24.54 -5.83 26.26
C ALA A 88 -24.95 -7.24 26.69
N GLY A 89 -23.99 -8.10 27.01
CA GLY A 89 -24.24 -9.40 27.65
C GLY A 89 -25.12 -10.36 26.85
N THR A 90 -25.33 -10.15 25.56
CA THR A 90 -26.21 -10.97 24.73
C THR A 90 -25.51 -12.13 24.06
N ALA A 91 -26.08 -13.34 24.16
CA ALA A 91 -25.61 -14.53 23.45
C ALA A 91 -25.84 -14.44 21.92
N SER A 92 -26.72 -13.55 21.47
CA SER A 92 -27.02 -13.36 20.04
C SER A 92 -26.10 -12.32 19.36
N PHE A 93 -25.05 -11.85 20.05
CA PHE A 93 -24.09 -10.90 19.47
C PHE A 93 -23.42 -11.47 18.22
N ARG A 94 -23.38 -10.66 17.17
CA ARG A 94 -22.62 -10.97 15.94
C ARG A 94 -22.03 -9.69 15.35
N GLN A 95 -20.75 -9.77 14.98
CA GLN A 95 -20.10 -8.80 14.08
C GLN A 95 -19.76 -9.55 12.79
N THR A 96 -20.19 -9.02 11.65
CA THR A 96 -20.04 -9.69 10.36
C THR A 96 -19.48 -8.74 9.31
N LEU A 97 -18.39 -9.13 8.65
CA LEU A 97 -17.91 -8.52 7.41
C LEU A 97 -18.61 -9.21 6.24
N HIS A 98 -19.46 -8.46 5.56
CA HIS A 98 -20.18 -8.89 4.37
C HIS A 98 -19.32 -8.60 3.13
N LEU A 99 -18.41 -9.53 2.80
CA LEU A 99 -17.42 -9.33 1.74
C LEU A 99 -18.05 -9.03 0.38
N ASN A 100 -19.12 -9.75 0.04
CA ASN A 100 -19.78 -9.58 -1.25
C ASN A 100 -20.46 -8.22 -1.43
N ASP A 101 -20.83 -7.56 -0.35
CA ASP A 101 -21.54 -6.28 -0.33
C ASP A 101 -20.69 -5.11 0.21
N GLY A 102 -19.49 -5.39 0.77
CA GLY A 102 -18.54 -4.40 1.23
C GLY A 102 -18.93 -3.63 2.49
N TYR A 103 -19.62 -4.25 3.46
CA TYR A 103 -20.01 -3.58 4.70
C TYR A 103 -19.81 -4.43 5.95
N VAL A 104 -19.75 -3.79 7.10
CA VAL A 104 -19.76 -4.45 8.41
C VAL A 104 -21.10 -4.26 9.09
N SER A 105 -21.67 -5.34 9.66
CA SER A 105 -22.82 -5.28 10.56
C SER A 105 -22.45 -5.72 11.97
N VAL A 106 -23.03 -5.05 12.96
CA VAL A 106 -23.06 -5.46 14.37
C VAL A 106 -24.51 -5.70 14.72
N SER A 107 -24.86 -6.90 15.18
CA SER A 107 -26.25 -7.30 15.41
C SER A 107 -26.44 -8.10 16.68
N SER A 108 -27.66 -8.03 17.19
CA SER A 108 -28.23 -8.88 18.22
C SER A 108 -29.71 -9.15 17.89
N ASP A 109 -30.41 -9.88 18.75
CA ASP A 109 -31.86 -10.10 18.58
C ASP A 109 -32.67 -8.78 18.54
N ASN A 110 -32.15 -7.71 19.18
CA ASN A 110 -32.86 -6.45 19.38
C ASN A 110 -32.40 -5.30 18.51
N ALA A 111 -31.24 -5.40 17.83
CA ALA A 111 -30.69 -4.32 17.03
C ALA A 111 -29.81 -4.80 15.89
N THR A 112 -29.70 -3.95 14.88
CA THR A 112 -28.70 -4.04 13.83
C THR A 112 -28.09 -2.66 13.60
N LEU A 113 -26.75 -2.59 13.65
CA LEU A 113 -25.96 -1.43 13.24
C LEU A 113 -25.16 -1.84 12.00
N ILE A 114 -25.22 -1.04 10.95
CA ILE A 114 -24.50 -1.26 9.69
C ILE A 114 -23.55 -0.10 9.47
N ILE A 115 -22.30 -0.41 9.12
CA ILE A 115 -21.28 0.58 8.71
C ILE A 115 -20.83 0.21 7.30
N TRP A 116 -20.84 1.18 6.40
CA TRP A 116 -20.37 1.02 5.05
C TRP A 116 -19.77 2.31 4.49
N VAL A 117 -18.90 2.19 3.49
CA VAL A 117 -18.29 3.30 2.76
C VAL A 117 -18.85 3.33 1.36
N ASP A 118 -19.24 4.49 0.89
CA ASP A 118 -19.58 4.70 -0.52
C ASP A 118 -18.29 4.62 -1.37
N VAL A 119 -18.28 3.70 -2.34
CA VAL A 119 -17.12 3.49 -3.22
C VAL A 119 -16.88 4.68 -4.14
N PHE A 120 -17.91 5.44 -4.49
CA PHE A 120 -17.87 6.51 -5.48
C PHE A 120 -17.83 7.92 -4.89
N HIS A 121 -18.27 8.06 -3.63
CA HIS A 121 -18.23 9.31 -2.90
C HIS A 121 -17.52 9.12 -1.56
N PRO A 122 -16.71 10.09 -1.10
CA PRO A 122 -15.95 9.95 0.13
C PRO A 122 -16.84 10.11 1.38
N VAL A 123 -17.79 9.18 1.57
CA VAL A 123 -18.77 9.21 2.66
C VAL A 123 -18.83 7.88 3.39
N VAL A 124 -18.77 7.95 4.73
CA VAL A 124 -19.05 6.83 5.62
C VAL A 124 -20.47 6.92 6.13
N HIS A 125 -21.19 5.82 6.12
CA HIS A 125 -22.56 5.71 6.60
C HIS A 125 -22.62 4.78 7.81
N VAL A 126 -23.31 5.22 8.87
CA VAL A 126 -23.67 4.41 10.05
C VAL A 126 -25.18 4.41 10.18
N GLU A 127 -25.80 3.24 10.04
CA GLU A 127 -27.24 3.05 10.10
C GLU A 127 -27.59 2.16 11.28
N VAL A 128 -28.50 2.60 12.14
CA VAL A 128 -28.95 1.86 13.32
C VAL A 128 -30.46 1.59 13.20
N LYS A 129 -30.84 0.33 13.46
CA LYS A 129 -32.21 -0.11 13.57
C LYS A 129 -32.37 -0.96 14.83
N THR A 130 -33.36 -0.63 15.68
CA THR A 130 -33.63 -1.30 16.96
C THR A 130 -35.11 -1.70 17.06
N LYS A 131 -35.38 -2.69 17.91
CA LYS A 131 -36.79 -3.10 18.23
C LYS A 131 -37.42 -2.23 19.33
N GLU A 132 -36.60 -1.48 20.07
CA GLU A 132 -37.00 -0.59 21.15
C GLU A 132 -36.58 0.84 20.86
N LEU A 133 -37.24 1.82 21.46
CA LEU A 133 -36.81 3.22 21.40
C LEU A 133 -35.42 3.36 22.01
N THR A 134 -34.46 3.78 21.22
CA THR A 134 -33.02 3.80 21.58
C THR A 134 -32.42 5.17 21.28
N SER A 135 -31.65 5.69 22.23
CA SER A 135 -30.80 6.85 22.02
C SER A 135 -29.42 6.39 21.52
N MET A 136 -28.87 7.11 20.57
CA MET A 136 -27.50 6.92 20.09
C MET A 136 -26.62 8.06 20.59
N ARG A 137 -25.42 7.73 21.12
CA ARG A 137 -24.33 8.67 21.35
C ARG A 137 -23.27 8.40 20.33
N VAL A 138 -22.75 9.46 19.70
CA VAL A 138 -21.60 9.41 18.80
C VAL A 138 -20.53 10.33 19.35
N ASN A 139 -19.33 9.80 19.60
CA ASN A 139 -18.18 10.60 19.99
C ASN A 139 -17.19 10.59 18.84
N PHE A 140 -16.66 11.75 18.51
CA PHE A 140 -15.43 11.90 17.73
C PHE A 140 -14.26 12.06 18.69
N GLU A 141 -13.27 11.22 18.59
CA GLU A 141 -12.11 11.16 19.48
C GLU A 141 -10.84 11.45 18.67
N SER A 142 -10.16 12.59 18.96
CA SER A 142 -8.88 12.95 18.35
C SER A 142 -7.79 13.05 19.41
N TRP A 143 -6.64 12.46 19.12
CA TRP A 143 -5.39 12.57 19.90
C TRP A 143 -4.53 13.74 19.43
N ARG A 144 -4.93 14.44 18.37
CA ARG A 144 -4.33 15.69 17.88
C ARG A 144 -5.14 16.91 18.28
N TYR A 145 -5.55 17.00 19.55
CA TYR A 145 -6.32 18.12 20.08
C TYR A 145 -5.41 19.30 20.55
N GLU A 146 -4.10 19.08 20.62
CA GLU A 146 -3.08 20.08 20.94
C GLU A 146 -1.77 19.78 20.19
N ASP A 147 -0.94 20.81 20.00
CA ASP A 147 0.40 20.63 19.44
C ASP A 147 1.26 19.86 20.43
N ARG A 148 2.01 18.86 19.97
CA ARG A 148 2.92 18.07 20.81
C ARG A 148 4.24 17.74 20.14
N PRO A 149 5.34 17.57 20.91
CA PRO A 149 6.60 17.06 20.36
C PRO A 149 6.46 15.65 19.78
N VAL A 150 7.13 15.39 18.66
CA VAL A 150 7.32 14.04 18.13
C VAL A 150 8.29 13.29 19.03
N ARG A 151 7.90 12.13 19.54
CA ARG A 151 8.72 11.30 20.43
C ARG A 151 9.81 10.57 19.66
N LYS A 152 10.94 10.25 20.34
CA LYS A 152 11.98 9.40 19.75
C LYS A 152 11.38 8.03 19.36
N GLY A 153 11.70 7.56 18.15
CA GLY A 153 11.12 6.33 17.58
C GLY A 153 9.80 6.54 16.87
N GLU A 154 8.93 7.43 17.35
CA GLU A 154 7.68 7.80 16.68
C GLU A 154 7.95 8.46 15.32
N GLY A 155 9.09 9.11 15.14
CA GLY A 155 9.51 9.71 13.87
C GLY A 155 9.55 8.74 12.68
N GLN A 156 9.60 7.43 12.94
CA GLN A 156 9.48 6.41 11.89
C GLN A 156 8.18 6.54 11.07
N GLN A 157 7.15 7.18 11.60
CA GLN A 157 5.90 7.43 10.89
C GLN A 157 5.97 8.56 9.85
N CYS A 158 6.97 9.41 9.90
CA CYS A 158 7.16 10.59 9.02
C CYS A 158 8.43 10.48 8.18
N SER A 159 8.65 11.46 7.30
CA SER A 159 9.81 11.49 6.41
C SER A 159 11.15 11.62 7.14
N TYR A 160 11.18 12.12 8.37
CA TYR A 160 12.41 12.22 9.15
C TYR A 160 12.92 10.87 9.67
N LYS A 161 12.04 9.87 9.81
CA LYS A 161 12.36 8.52 10.33
C LYS A 161 13.19 8.58 11.62
N TRP A 162 14.45 8.16 11.59
CA TRP A 162 15.39 8.20 12.72
C TRP A 162 16.14 9.52 12.88
N ALA A 163 16.02 10.45 11.93
CA ALA A 163 16.75 11.70 11.89
C ALA A 163 15.88 12.91 12.33
N ILE A 164 15.11 12.74 13.39
CA ILE A 164 14.19 13.76 13.93
C ILE A 164 15.01 14.98 14.38
N PRO A 165 14.74 16.19 13.85
CA PRO A 165 15.34 17.42 14.37
C PRO A 165 14.77 17.77 15.74
N ASP A 166 15.57 18.48 16.55
CA ASP A 166 15.11 18.99 17.83
C ASP A 166 13.90 19.92 17.64
N GLY A 167 12.89 19.73 18.49
CA GLY A 167 11.68 20.56 18.45
C GLY A 167 10.68 20.23 17.35
N LEU A 168 10.83 19.09 16.66
CA LEU A 168 9.81 18.64 15.70
C LEU A 168 8.47 18.44 16.41
N MET A 169 7.40 19.03 15.86
CA MET A 169 6.06 19.00 16.42
C MET A 169 5.08 18.28 15.50
N THR A 170 4.13 17.57 16.09
CA THR A 170 2.85 17.21 15.45
C THR A 170 1.87 18.35 15.72
N LYS A 171 1.22 18.85 14.67
CA LYS A 171 0.24 19.94 14.78
C LYS A 171 -1.15 19.41 15.13
N ARG A 172 -1.91 20.27 15.84
CA ARG A 172 -3.29 19.93 16.23
C ARG A 172 -4.26 20.04 15.05
N ASP A 173 -5.33 19.26 15.15
CA ASP A 173 -6.49 19.40 14.29
C ASP A 173 -7.38 20.57 14.73
N SER A 174 -8.15 21.12 13.79
CA SER A 174 -9.23 22.07 14.06
C SER A 174 -10.56 21.33 14.17
N VAL A 175 -11.38 21.68 15.16
CA VAL A 175 -12.74 21.14 15.32
C VAL A 175 -13.71 22.29 15.51
N CYS A 176 -14.66 22.44 14.59
CA CYS A 176 -15.73 23.42 14.61
C CYS A 176 -17.04 22.73 14.96
N VAL A 177 -17.64 23.11 16.08
CA VAL A 177 -18.84 22.48 16.62
C VAL A 177 -20.07 23.31 16.29
N GLU A 178 -21.12 22.67 15.75
CA GLU A 178 -22.46 23.21 15.57
C GLU A 178 -23.47 22.41 16.41
N GLU A 179 -24.73 22.80 16.44
CA GLU A 179 -25.73 22.14 17.29
C GLU A 179 -25.93 20.66 16.94
N ASP A 180 -26.01 20.33 15.66
CA ASP A 180 -26.36 19.00 15.15
C ASP A 180 -25.31 18.35 14.24
N ASN A 181 -24.20 19.08 13.99
CA ASN A 181 -23.08 18.59 13.20
C ASN A 181 -21.76 19.16 13.73
N PHE A 182 -20.63 18.59 13.29
CA PHE A 182 -19.32 19.18 13.50
C PHE A 182 -18.40 18.88 12.33
N THR A 183 -17.51 19.85 12.10
CA THR A 183 -16.46 19.77 11.10
C THR A 183 -15.11 19.62 11.79
N PHE A 184 -14.29 18.70 11.33
CA PHE A 184 -12.94 18.46 11.83
C PHE A 184 -11.97 18.42 10.67
N PHE A 185 -10.79 19.03 10.81
CA PHE A 185 -9.76 18.99 9.78
C PHE A 185 -8.36 19.25 10.31
N HIS A 186 -7.39 18.68 9.64
CA HIS A 186 -5.98 19.06 9.71
C HIS A 186 -5.65 20.01 8.56
N ARG A 187 -4.80 20.98 8.81
CA ARG A 187 -4.29 21.91 7.79
C ARG A 187 -2.78 22.01 7.91
N ASN A 188 -2.09 21.72 6.82
CA ASN A 188 -0.64 21.90 6.76
C ASN A 188 -0.27 23.39 6.80
N PRO A 189 0.81 23.77 7.53
CA PRO A 189 1.39 25.10 7.49
C PRO A 189 2.05 25.39 6.14
N ASP A 190 2.47 26.62 5.94
CA ASP A 190 3.09 27.05 4.67
C ASP A 190 4.42 26.35 4.38
N ARG A 191 5.20 26.03 5.43
CA ARG A 191 6.44 25.26 5.32
C ARG A 191 6.23 23.84 5.81
N THR A 192 6.62 22.89 4.98
CA THR A 192 6.48 21.46 5.24
C THR A 192 7.81 20.74 5.04
N ILE A 193 7.83 19.43 5.25
CA ILE A 193 9.01 18.60 4.96
C ILE A 193 9.45 18.69 3.50
N PHE A 194 8.55 18.99 2.55
CA PHE A 194 8.91 19.21 1.15
C PHE A 194 9.99 20.30 1.03
N ASP A 195 9.81 21.43 1.72
CA ASP A 195 10.78 22.53 1.68
C ASP A 195 12.13 22.14 2.26
N VAL A 196 12.12 21.35 3.34
CA VAL A 196 13.34 20.81 3.97
C VAL A 196 14.09 19.89 3.02
N VAL A 197 13.36 19.00 2.31
CA VAL A 197 13.94 18.06 1.36
C VAL A 197 14.52 18.78 0.14
N VAL A 198 13.82 19.76 -0.40
CA VAL A 198 14.29 20.60 -1.51
C VAL A 198 15.58 21.32 -1.13
N ASP A 199 15.63 21.93 0.07
CA ASP A 199 16.84 22.58 0.59
C ASP A 199 17.99 21.58 0.77
N GLN A 200 17.74 20.46 1.45
CA GLN A 200 18.73 19.42 1.72
C GLN A 200 19.35 18.86 0.44
N GLN A 201 18.52 18.67 -0.59
CA GLN A 201 18.94 18.03 -1.85
C GLN A 201 19.41 19.03 -2.91
N GLY A 202 19.47 20.32 -2.57
CA GLY A 202 19.97 21.36 -3.47
C GLY A 202 19.10 21.59 -4.70
N MET A 203 17.77 21.40 -4.58
CA MET A 203 16.81 21.51 -5.68
C MET A 203 16.08 22.86 -5.73
N ASN A 204 16.56 23.87 -5.01
CA ASN A 204 15.88 25.18 -4.89
C ASN A 204 15.66 25.89 -6.23
N GLU A 205 16.60 25.80 -7.17
CA GLU A 205 16.50 26.46 -8.48
C GLU A 205 15.34 25.93 -9.33
N VAL A 206 14.94 24.67 -9.09
CA VAL A 206 13.85 23.99 -9.82
C VAL A 206 12.61 23.74 -8.97
N LYS A 207 12.56 24.28 -7.76
CA LYS A 207 11.51 24.03 -6.76
C LYS A 207 10.09 24.22 -7.30
N GLU A 208 9.86 25.26 -8.08
CA GLU A 208 8.52 25.58 -8.63
C GLU A 208 8.10 24.59 -9.74
N GLN A 209 9.01 23.77 -10.25
CA GLN A 209 8.74 22.70 -11.23
C GLN A 209 8.42 21.37 -10.53
N LEU A 210 8.71 21.26 -9.23
CA LEU A 210 8.52 20.03 -8.48
C LEU A 210 7.07 19.89 -8.00
N TYR A 211 6.56 18.67 -8.03
CA TYR A 211 5.24 18.37 -7.49
C TYR A 211 5.25 18.48 -5.95
N ASN A 212 4.43 19.34 -5.37
CA ASN A 212 4.30 19.52 -3.93
C ASN A 212 2.86 19.21 -3.47
N PRO A 213 2.58 17.98 -3.00
CA PRO A 213 1.25 17.61 -2.54
C PRO A 213 0.91 18.12 -1.13
N LEU A 214 1.90 18.62 -0.39
CA LEU A 214 1.73 19.03 1.01
C LEU A 214 1.35 20.50 1.18
N LYS A 215 1.63 21.32 0.15
CA LYS A 215 1.37 22.77 0.19
C LYS A 215 -0.12 23.06 0.31
N ASN A 216 -0.51 23.76 1.38
CA ASN A 216 -1.91 24.12 1.65
C ASN A 216 -2.86 22.90 1.65
N LEU A 217 -2.37 21.72 2.00
CA LEU A 217 -3.19 20.53 2.09
C LEU A 217 -4.10 20.63 3.31
N ILE A 218 -5.38 20.38 3.10
CA ILE A 218 -6.42 20.30 4.13
C ILE A 218 -7.13 18.95 3.96
N PHE A 219 -7.24 18.20 5.04
CA PHE A 219 -7.98 16.95 5.06
C PHE A 219 -8.77 16.78 6.35
N GLY A 220 -9.94 16.20 6.23
CA GLY A 220 -10.87 16.05 7.33
C GLY A 220 -12.27 15.75 6.83
N GLY A 221 -13.28 16.10 7.63
CA GLY A 221 -14.66 15.83 7.26
C GLY A 221 -15.68 16.51 8.15
N ARG A 222 -16.94 16.15 7.89
CA ARG A 222 -18.08 16.57 8.69
C ARG A 222 -18.94 15.36 9.06
N LEU A 223 -19.29 15.26 10.34
CA LEU A 223 -20.32 14.35 10.82
C LEU A 223 -21.65 15.09 10.87
N SER A 224 -22.68 14.51 10.27
CA SER A 224 -24.05 15.02 10.25
C SER A 224 -25.08 13.93 10.53
N GLY A 225 -26.27 14.33 11.05
CA GLY A 225 -27.38 13.43 11.30
C GLY A 225 -28.61 14.18 11.84
N ASP A 226 -29.81 13.82 11.37
CA ASP A 226 -31.08 14.54 11.63
C ASP A 226 -31.50 14.57 13.10
N ASN A 227 -30.97 13.70 13.94
CA ASN A 227 -31.43 13.54 15.33
C ASN A 227 -30.27 13.71 16.33
N LEU A 228 -29.31 14.57 16.04
CA LEU A 228 -28.14 14.79 16.88
C LEU A 228 -28.19 16.15 17.59
N VAL A 229 -27.63 16.20 18.79
CA VAL A 229 -27.33 17.43 19.53
C VAL A 229 -26.02 17.29 20.26
N TYR A 230 -25.23 18.36 20.22
CA TYR A 230 -23.95 18.46 20.92
C TYR A 230 -24.14 18.44 22.45
N THR A 231 -23.26 17.74 23.17
CA THR A 231 -23.35 17.58 24.64
C THR A 231 -22.06 17.93 25.39
N GLY A 232 -21.04 18.40 24.69
CA GLY A 232 -19.79 18.81 25.31
C GLY A 232 -18.60 17.94 24.93
N THR A 233 -17.47 18.18 25.59
CA THR A 233 -16.21 17.46 25.40
C THR A 233 -15.82 16.66 26.63
N ARG A 234 -14.97 15.62 26.42
CA ARG A 234 -14.43 14.82 27.51
C ARG A 234 -13.02 14.34 27.13
N ARG A 235 -12.08 14.46 28.06
CA ARG A 235 -10.77 13.81 27.93
C ARG A 235 -10.88 12.33 28.23
N GLY A 236 -10.12 11.51 27.54
CA GLY A 236 -10.04 10.08 27.74
C GLY A 236 -8.66 9.53 27.38
N HIS A 237 -8.47 8.25 27.65
CA HIS A 237 -7.24 7.53 27.35
C HIS A 237 -7.58 6.18 26.71
N TYR A 238 -6.82 5.78 25.70
CA TYR A 238 -6.97 4.48 25.04
C TYR A 238 -5.62 4.04 24.46
N ALA A 239 -5.23 2.80 24.73
CA ALA A 239 -4.03 2.19 24.16
C ALA A 239 -2.76 3.06 24.28
N GLY A 240 -2.49 3.61 25.48
CA GLY A 240 -1.32 4.49 25.70
C GLY A 240 -1.46 5.92 25.17
N THR A 241 -2.61 6.27 24.56
CA THR A 241 -2.85 7.56 23.91
C THR A 241 -3.97 8.34 24.57
N GLU A 242 -3.69 9.58 25.01
CA GLU A 242 -4.72 10.53 25.45
C GLU A 242 -5.46 11.11 24.26
N TYR A 243 -6.75 11.38 24.43
CA TYR A 243 -7.60 12.00 23.41
C TYR A 243 -8.61 12.97 24.02
N LEU A 244 -9.09 13.89 23.20
CA LEU A 244 -10.27 14.68 23.46
C LEU A 244 -11.43 14.13 22.62
N ALA A 245 -12.56 13.92 23.26
CA ALA A 245 -13.82 13.50 22.62
C ALA A 245 -14.79 14.67 22.51
N TRP A 246 -15.36 14.88 21.32
CA TRP A 246 -16.53 15.73 21.09
C TRP A 246 -17.75 14.83 21.00
N MET A 247 -18.74 15.09 21.85
CA MET A 247 -19.84 14.17 22.09
C MET A 247 -21.16 14.69 21.53
N TYR A 248 -21.82 13.86 20.76
CA TYR A 248 -23.18 14.07 20.27
C TYR A 248 -24.11 12.97 20.78
N LYS A 249 -25.39 13.29 20.98
CA LYS A 249 -26.41 12.29 21.32
C LYS A 249 -27.72 12.56 20.56
N SER A 250 -28.58 11.54 20.50
CA SER A 250 -29.92 11.71 19.97
C SER A 250 -30.70 12.77 20.74
N LYS A 251 -31.35 13.69 20.02
CA LYS A 251 -32.34 14.67 20.60
C LYS A 251 -33.50 13.91 21.29
N LYS A 252 -33.91 12.79 20.70
CA LYS A 252 -34.93 11.87 21.25
C LYS A 252 -34.60 10.42 20.88
N PRO A 253 -35.04 9.43 21.70
CA PRO A 253 -34.97 8.02 21.34
C PRO A 253 -35.81 7.70 20.11
N VAL A 254 -35.32 6.85 19.22
CA VAL A 254 -35.98 6.43 17.98
C VAL A 254 -35.67 4.96 17.65
N TYR A 255 -36.50 4.35 16.78
CA TYR A 255 -36.24 2.97 16.27
C TYR A 255 -35.23 2.91 15.14
N LYS A 256 -35.05 4.00 14.42
CA LYS A 256 -34.07 4.09 13.31
C LYS A 256 -33.35 5.43 13.39
N GLN A 257 -32.06 5.37 13.23
CA GLN A 257 -31.22 6.55 13.19
C GLN A 257 -30.01 6.30 12.30
N SER A 258 -29.56 7.35 11.60
CA SER A 258 -28.34 7.29 10.80
C SER A 258 -27.50 8.54 11.03
N VAL A 259 -26.19 8.36 10.81
CA VAL A 259 -25.23 9.45 10.71
C VAL A 259 -24.36 9.22 9.49
N HIS A 260 -23.86 10.32 8.93
CA HIS A 260 -22.99 10.34 7.78
C HIS A 260 -21.70 11.10 8.14
N ILE A 261 -20.57 10.64 7.62
CA ILE A 261 -19.29 11.32 7.76
C ILE A 261 -18.79 11.55 6.34
N ALA A 262 -18.98 12.78 5.83
CA ALA A 262 -18.42 13.19 4.56
C ALA A 262 -16.97 13.63 4.76
N LEU A 263 -16.07 13.22 3.87
CA LEU A 263 -14.64 13.53 3.94
C LEU A 263 -14.18 14.32 2.72
N ASN A 264 -13.21 15.20 2.91
CA ASN A 264 -12.53 15.87 1.81
C ASN A 264 -11.01 15.95 2.08
N THR A 265 -10.22 15.83 1.01
CA THR A 265 -8.76 16.01 1.02
C THR A 265 -8.40 16.85 -0.20
N GLU A 266 -7.99 18.11 0.01
CA GLU A 266 -7.82 19.08 -1.06
C GLU A 266 -6.74 20.10 -0.69
N GLN A 267 -5.97 20.56 -1.68
CA GLN A 267 -5.05 21.68 -1.53
C GLN A 267 -5.80 23.00 -1.79
N GLY A 268 -5.73 23.94 -0.85
CA GLY A 268 -6.41 25.22 -1.04
C GLY A 268 -6.62 26.01 0.25
N THR A 269 -7.71 26.76 0.28
CA THR A 269 -8.13 27.53 1.46
C THR A 269 -9.23 26.79 2.24
N VAL A 270 -9.34 27.04 3.54
CA VAL A 270 -10.39 26.41 4.36
C VAL A 270 -11.79 26.68 3.79
N PRO A 271 -12.16 27.92 3.38
CA PRO A 271 -13.50 28.15 2.80
C PRO A 271 -13.75 27.36 1.50
N ALA A 272 -12.72 27.17 0.64
CA ALA A 272 -12.86 26.37 -0.58
C ALA A 272 -13.05 24.88 -0.25
N TRP A 273 -12.28 24.37 0.70
CA TRP A 273 -12.38 23.03 1.22
C TRP A 273 -13.76 22.75 1.84
N GLU A 274 -14.27 23.66 2.68
CA GLU A 274 -15.63 23.56 3.27
C GLU A 274 -16.72 23.58 2.20
N ALA A 275 -16.59 24.42 1.18
CA ALA A 275 -17.54 24.45 0.06
C ALA A 275 -17.52 23.15 -0.74
N SER A 276 -16.36 22.52 -0.91
CA SER A 276 -16.22 21.21 -1.54
C SER A 276 -16.88 20.10 -0.71
N LEU A 277 -16.66 20.11 0.61
CA LEU A 277 -17.27 19.19 1.54
C LEU A 277 -18.82 19.32 1.52
N ALA A 278 -19.34 20.54 1.52
CA ALA A 278 -20.78 20.79 1.44
C ALA A 278 -21.39 20.33 0.10
N ARG A 279 -20.63 20.32 -1.00
CA ARG A 279 -21.09 19.71 -2.26
C ARG A 279 -21.22 18.20 -2.12
N THR A 280 -20.21 17.53 -1.57
CA THR A 280 -20.27 16.08 -1.29
C THR A 280 -21.50 15.72 -0.46
N GLU A 281 -21.80 16.48 0.60
CA GLU A 281 -22.99 16.21 1.43
C GLU A 281 -24.31 16.35 0.67
N LYS A 282 -24.43 17.35 -0.22
CA LYS A 282 -25.65 17.55 -1.03
C LYS A 282 -25.89 16.44 -2.07
N GLU A 283 -24.84 15.76 -2.48
CA GLU A 283 -24.90 14.67 -3.48
C GLU A 283 -25.29 13.33 -2.84
N ILE A 284 -25.28 13.21 -1.51
CA ILE A 284 -25.62 11.97 -0.80
C ILE A 284 -27.04 11.52 -1.15
N ASN A 285 -27.13 10.33 -1.71
CA ASN A 285 -28.38 9.59 -1.89
C ASN A 285 -28.21 8.17 -1.38
N VAL A 286 -28.43 7.99 -0.08
CA VAL A 286 -28.12 6.74 0.65
C VAL A 286 -28.60 5.49 -0.07
N SER A 287 -29.82 5.49 -0.63
CA SER A 287 -30.40 4.31 -1.30
C SER A 287 -29.69 3.99 -2.62
N LYS A 288 -29.45 4.99 -3.44
CA LYS A 288 -28.77 4.85 -4.73
C LYS A 288 -27.29 4.47 -4.54
N ASP A 289 -26.63 5.15 -3.60
CA ASP A 289 -25.21 5.01 -3.34
C ASP A 289 -24.90 3.63 -2.75
N LYS A 290 -25.75 3.16 -1.82
CA LYS A 290 -25.66 1.81 -1.25
C LYS A 290 -25.84 0.73 -2.33
N GLN A 291 -26.76 0.92 -3.25
CA GLN A 291 -26.98 -0.01 -4.36
C GLN A 291 -25.80 0.01 -5.34
N ALA A 292 -25.22 1.18 -5.63
CA ALA A 292 -24.06 1.32 -6.51
C ALA A 292 -22.83 0.66 -5.88
N THR A 293 -22.57 0.91 -4.59
CA THR A 293 -21.48 0.29 -3.81
C THR A 293 -21.60 -1.23 -3.80
N ARG A 294 -22.79 -1.78 -3.53
CA ARG A 294 -23.01 -3.23 -3.55
C ARG A 294 -22.76 -3.83 -4.93
N ARG A 295 -23.23 -3.17 -6.00
CA ARG A 295 -22.95 -3.63 -7.37
C ARG A 295 -21.46 -3.66 -7.65
N TRP A 296 -20.75 -2.62 -7.25
CA TRP A 296 -19.28 -2.55 -7.44
C TRP A 296 -18.58 -3.72 -6.75
N TRP A 297 -18.90 -4.01 -5.47
CA TRP A 297 -18.31 -5.13 -4.75
C TRP A 297 -18.67 -6.48 -5.37
N ASN A 298 -19.92 -6.66 -5.79
CA ASN A 298 -20.35 -7.88 -6.51
C ASN A 298 -19.56 -8.06 -7.81
N ASP A 299 -19.36 -7.00 -8.58
CA ASP A 299 -18.60 -7.07 -9.84
C ASP A 299 -17.10 -7.25 -9.62
N PHE A 300 -16.55 -6.67 -8.54
CA PHE A 300 -15.18 -6.91 -8.10
C PHE A 300 -14.93 -8.40 -7.84
N TRP A 301 -15.81 -9.09 -7.14
CA TRP A 301 -15.65 -10.51 -6.84
C TRP A 301 -15.84 -11.41 -8.06
N LYS A 302 -16.59 -11.02 -9.07
CA LYS A 302 -16.75 -11.76 -10.32
C LYS A 302 -15.46 -11.80 -11.16
N ARG A 303 -14.53 -10.87 -10.97
CA ARG A 303 -13.28 -10.81 -11.74
C ARG A 303 -12.36 -12.00 -11.44
N SER A 304 -12.28 -12.40 -10.19
CA SER A 304 -11.42 -13.47 -9.72
C SER A 304 -11.95 -14.06 -8.43
N PHE A 305 -12.00 -15.37 -8.39
CA PHE A 305 -12.41 -16.11 -7.21
C PHE A 305 -11.62 -17.41 -7.12
N ILE A 306 -11.21 -17.78 -5.91
CA ILE A 306 -10.51 -19.05 -5.64
C ILE A 306 -11.35 -19.81 -4.63
N GLU A 307 -11.68 -21.06 -4.97
CA GLU A 307 -12.35 -22.01 -4.08
C GLU A 307 -11.42 -23.18 -3.78
N GLY A 308 -11.53 -23.72 -2.58
CA GLY A 308 -10.79 -24.91 -2.16
C GLY A 308 -11.13 -25.29 -0.74
N GLU A 309 -10.79 -26.51 -0.39
CA GLU A 309 -11.06 -27.13 0.90
C GLU A 309 -9.76 -27.68 1.53
N GLY A 310 -9.86 -28.17 2.77
CA GLY A 310 -8.75 -28.79 3.46
C GLY A 310 -7.64 -27.81 3.84
N GLU A 311 -6.39 -28.21 3.67
CA GLU A 311 -5.20 -27.43 4.07
C GLU A 311 -5.12 -26.06 3.36
N ALA A 312 -5.65 -25.94 2.15
CA ALA A 312 -5.68 -24.69 1.40
C ALA A 312 -6.73 -23.68 1.90
N GLY A 313 -7.70 -24.13 2.71
CA GLY A 313 -8.85 -23.32 3.13
C GLY A 313 -8.46 -22.00 3.83
N ASP A 314 -7.51 -22.07 4.76
CA ASP A 314 -7.00 -20.87 5.46
C ASP A 314 -6.25 -19.94 4.52
N ALA A 315 -5.40 -20.46 3.65
CA ALA A 315 -4.65 -19.68 2.67
C ALA A 315 -5.57 -18.96 1.69
N ILE A 316 -6.61 -19.63 1.19
CA ILE A 316 -7.62 -19.07 0.28
C ILE A 316 -8.43 -17.98 0.98
N ARG A 317 -8.87 -18.23 2.20
CA ARG A 317 -9.56 -17.21 3.01
C ARG A 317 -8.68 -15.98 3.21
N ASN A 318 -7.41 -16.16 3.60
CA ASN A 318 -6.49 -15.06 3.86
C ASN A 318 -6.17 -14.27 2.58
N TYR A 319 -6.01 -14.93 1.43
CA TYR A 319 -5.92 -14.26 0.13
C TYR A 319 -7.19 -13.45 -0.18
N THR A 320 -8.37 -14.00 0.06
CA THR A 320 -9.66 -13.32 -0.15
C THR A 320 -9.76 -12.07 0.72
N LEU A 321 -9.41 -12.17 2.01
CA LEU A 321 -9.40 -11.04 2.94
C LEU A 321 -8.35 -9.98 2.57
N PHE A 322 -7.18 -10.40 2.11
CA PHE A 322 -6.15 -9.49 1.59
C PHE A 322 -6.64 -8.73 0.35
N ARG A 323 -7.23 -9.44 -0.63
CA ARG A 323 -7.79 -8.83 -1.85
C ARG A 323 -8.93 -7.86 -1.52
N TYR A 324 -9.77 -8.15 -0.51
CA TYR A 324 -10.78 -7.22 -0.01
C TYR A 324 -10.16 -5.89 0.44
N MET A 325 -9.08 -5.94 1.23
CA MET A 325 -8.41 -4.72 1.69
C MET A 325 -7.78 -3.91 0.54
N LEU A 326 -7.30 -4.57 -0.53
CA LEU A 326 -6.86 -3.88 -1.75
C LEU A 326 -8.03 -3.18 -2.43
N GLY A 327 -9.20 -3.82 -2.53
CA GLY A 327 -10.43 -3.25 -3.08
C GLY A 327 -10.92 -2.00 -2.32
N CYS A 328 -10.63 -1.90 -1.02
CA CYS A 328 -10.96 -0.71 -0.23
C CYS A 328 -10.20 0.56 -0.66
N ASN A 329 -9.12 0.45 -1.43
CA ASN A 329 -8.33 1.58 -1.95
C ASN A 329 -8.46 1.74 -3.48
N ALA A 330 -9.56 1.28 -4.06
CA ALA A 330 -9.74 1.12 -5.50
C ALA A 330 -9.60 2.41 -6.32
N TYR A 331 -10.10 3.53 -5.82
CA TYR A 331 -10.15 4.81 -6.53
C TYR A 331 -9.32 5.90 -5.86
N SER A 332 -8.33 5.48 -5.10
CA SER A 332 -7.40 6.41 -4.49
C SER A 332 -6.53 7.12 -5.54
N GLN A 333 -6.28 8.40 -5.33
CA GLN A 333 -5.25 9.15 -6.03
C GLN A 333 -3.83 8.66 -5.65
N TRP A 334 -3.69 7.99 -4.52
CA TRP A 334 -2.43 7.51 -3.96
C TRP A 334 -2.37 5.99 -3.97
N PRO A 335 -1.19 5.41 -4.15
CA PRO A 335 -1.02 3.98 -4.06
C PRO A 335 -1.45 3.41 -2.70
N THR A 336 -1.92 2.16 -2.72
CA THR A 336 -2.08 1.38 -1.48
C THR A 336 -0.73 1.26 -0.78
N LYS A 337 -0.66 1.67 0.47
CA LYS A 337 0.60 1.61 1.24
C LYS A 337 0.99 0.17 1.55
N PHE A 338 2.25 -0.15 1.30
CA PHE A 338 2.82 -1.47 1.59
C PHE A 338 2.86 -1.80 3.10
N ASN A 339 2.86 -0.78 3.96
CA ASN A 339 2.97 -0.89 5.41
C ASN A 339 1.61 -0.72 6.10
N GLY A 340 0.67 -1.62 5.84
CA GLY A 340 -0.63 -1.71 6.51
C GLY A 340 -1.81 -1.07 5.79
N GLY A 341 -1.64 -0.55 4.57
CA GLY A 341 -2.74 0.06 3.81
C GLY A 341 -3.40 1.20 4.57
N LEU A 342 -4.73 1.19 4.65
CA LEU A 342 -5.55 2.12 5.44
C LEU A 342 -5.97 1.57 6.82
N PHE A 343 -5.41 0.41 7.23
CA PHE A 343 -5.94 -0.41 8.34
C PHE A 343 -5.00 -0.56 9.52
N THR A 344 -4.07 0.37 9.72
CA THR A 344 -3.24 0.39 10.92
C THR A 344 -4.09 0.65 12.18
N PHE A 345 -3.67 0.11 13.31
CA PHE A 345 -4.25 0.33 14.63
C PHE A 345 -3.14 0.65 15.63
N ASP A 346 -3.43 0.74 16.91
CA ASP A 346 -2.49 1.13 17.96
C ASP A 346 -1.27 0.19 17.98
N PRO A 347 -0.04 0.73 17.80
CA PRO A 347 1.16 -0.08 17.64
C PRO A 347 1.54 -0.86 18.90
N MET A 348 1.13 -0.43 20.09
CA MET A 348 1.37 -1.16 21.33
C MET A 348 0.76 -2.58 21.35
N TYR A 349 -0.22 -2.86 20.52
CA TYR A 349 -0.79 -4.20 20.37
C TYR A 349 0.05 -5.12 19.48
N VAL A 350 1.09 -4.59 18.87
CA VAL A 350 2.10 -5.35 18.11
C VAL A 350 3.39 -5.43 18.90
N ASP A 351 3.82 -4.32 19.48
CA ASP A 351 4.99 -4.22 20.33
C ASP A 351 4.70 -3.25 21.49
N GLN A 352 4.69 -3.76 22.71
CA GLN A 352 4.30 -3.00 23.90
C GLN A 352 5.17 -1.78 24.18
N ILE A 353 6.41 -1.73 23.67
CA ILE A 353 7.27 -0.55 23.80
C ILE A 353 6.86 0.61 22.88
N MET A 354 6.00 0.35 21.91
CA MET A 354 5.51 1.34 20.96
C MET A 354 4.21 2.00 21.44
N GLU A 355 4.24 2.67 22.59
CA GLU A 355 3.12 3.48 23.11
C GLU A 355 2.92 4.77 22.29
N PHE A 356 2.84 4.64 20.97
CA PHE A 356 2.58 5.75 20.03
C PHE A 356 1.10 5.84 19.69
N THR A 357 0.73 6.93 19.03
CA THR A 357 -0.64 7.14 18.57
C THR A 357 -1.02 6.13 17.47
N PRO A 358 -2.32 5.90 17.21
CA PRO A 358 -2.76 5.02 16.13
C PRO A 358 -2.43 5.55 14.71
N ASP A 359 -1.85 6.75 14.58
CA ASP A 359 -1.26 7.23 13.32
C ASP A 359 0.06 6.54 12.99
N PHE A 360 0.69 5.88 13.96
CA PHE A 360 2.01 5.29 13.79
C PHE A 360 2.06 4.30 12.63
N ARG A 361 3.09 4.46 11.83
CA ARG A 361 3.40 3.61 10.68
C ARG A 361 4.91 3.60 10.48
N LYS A 362 5.54 2.44 10.62
CA LYS A 362 6.96 2.28 10.34
C LYS A 362 7.25 2.53 8.85
N TRP A 363 8.41 3.05 8.50
CA TRP A 363 8.85 3.39 7.14
C TRP A 363 8.14 4.59 6.50
N GLY A 364 7.55 5.47 7.31
CA GLY A 364 6.94 6.72 6.87
C GLY A 364 5.54 6.57 6.26
N GLY A 365 4.76 7.63 6.41
CA GLY A 365 3.42 7.74 5.82
C GLY A 365 3.48 8.09 4.35
N GLY A 366 4.21 9.14 3.99
CA GLY A 366 4.36 9.62 2.61
C GLY A 366 5.54 9.03 1.85
N THR A 367 6.41 8.24 2.49
CA THR A 367 7.50 7.54 1.81
C THR A 367 6.94 6.31 1.08
N MET A 368 7.29 6.15 -0.19
CA MET A 368 6.96 5.01 -1.04
C MET A 368 8.22 4.19 -1.28
N THR A 369 8.20 2.94 -0.87
CA THR A 369 9.29 1.97 -1.00
C THR A 369 8.94 1.00 -2.13
N ALA A 370 9.57 1.15 -3.28
CA ALA A 370 9.15 0.49 -4.52
C ALA A 370 9.21 -1.04 -4.41
N GLN A 371 10.24 -1.58 -3.79
CA GLN A 371 10.40 -3.02 -3.56
C GLN A 371 9.22 -3.66 -2.81
N ASN A 372 8.69 -2.97 -1.82
CA ASN A 372 7.58 -3.46 -1.01
C ASN A 372 6.24 -3.11 -1.66
N GLN A 373 6.17 -1.92 -2.30
CA GLN A 373 4.98 -1.42 -2.99
C GLN A 373 4.51 -2.37 -4.10
N ARG A 374 5.44 -2.96 -4.88
CA ARG A 374 5.16 -3.93 -5.94
C ARG A 374 4.34 -5.14 -5.47
N LEU A 375 4.50 -5.55 -4.22
CA LEU A 375 3.82 -6.74 -3.67
C LEU A 375 2.29 -6.56 -3.59
N SER A 376 1.81 -5.33 -3.46
CA SER A 376 0.38 -5.02 -3.50
C SER A 376 -0.18 -5.06 -4.93
N TYR A 377 0.64 -4.84 -5.97
CA TYR A 377 0.20 -4.62 -7.34
C TYR A 377 0.37 -5.83 -8.26
N TRP A 378 1.44 -6.62 -8.13
CA TRP A 378 1.61 -7.84 -8.95
C TRP A 378 0.41 -8.81 -8.85
N PRO A 379 -0.20 -9.06 -7.67
CA PRO A 379 -1.39 -9.89 -7.57
C PRO A 379 -2.59 -9.37 -8.36
N MET A 380 -2.74 -8.04 -8.47
CA MET A 380 -3.85 -7.41 -9.19
C MET A 380 -3.87 -7.72 -10.69
N LEU A 381 -2.69 -7.95 -11.30
CA LEU A 381 -2.60 -8.43 -12.69
C LEU A 381 -3.26 -9.79 -12.88
N LYS A 382 -3.13 -10.68 -11.90
CA LYS A 382 -3.69 -12.03 -11.98
C LYS A 382 -5.16 -12.08 -11.61
N SER A 383 -5.60 -11.20 -10.72
CA SER A 383 -7.01 -11.08 -10.35
C SER A 383 -7.84 -10.25 -11.33
N GLY A 384 -7.21 -9.59 -12.33
CA GLY A 384 -7.90 -8.73 -13.29
C GLY A 384 -8.38 -7.41 -12.68
N ASP A 385 -7.77 -6.97 -11.57
CA ASP A 385 -8.12 -5.73 -10.88
C ASP A 385 -7.35 -4.53 -11.47
N PHE A 386 -7.33 -4.37 -12.79
CA PHE A 386 -6.51 -3.41 -13.52
C PHE A 386 -6.85 -1.95 -13.20
N ASP A 387 -8.12 -1.65 -12.91
CA ASP A 387 -8.57 -0.32 -12.51
C ASP A 387 -7.96 0.13 -11.17
N LEU A 388 -7.70 -0.81 -10.25
CA LEU A 388 -7.04 -0.54 -8.97
C LEU A 388 -5.55 -0.22 -9.16
N MET A 389 -4.92 -0.74 -10.20
CA MET A 389 -3.50 -0.51 -10.49
C MET A 389 -3.22 0.92 -10.96
N LYS A 390 -4.22 1.63 -11.46
CA LYS A 390 -4.06 3.01 -11.95
C LYS A 390 -3.51 3.94 -10.88
N SER A 391 -3.87 3.78 -9.63
CA SER A 391 -3.36 4.61 -8.53
C SER A 391 -1.83 4.59 -8.44
N GLN A 392 -1.20 3.45 -8.72
CA GLN A 392 0.25 3.28 -8.77
C GLN A 392 0.87 3.87 -10.05
N PHE A 393 0.23 3.64 -11.19
CA PHE A 393 0.73 4.13 -12.48
C PHE A 393 0.64 5.65 -12.59
N ASP A 394 -0.50 6.23 -12.20
CA ASP A 394 -0.74 7.67 -12.18
C ASP A 394 0.18 8.37 -11.16
N PHE A 395 0.54 7.69 -10.07
CA PHE A 395 1.51 8.20 -9.09
C PHE A 395 2.88 8.43 -9.73
N TYR A 396 3.46 7.43 -10.40
CA TYR A 396 4.75 7.59 -11.09
C TYR A 396 4.68 8.57 -12.25
N LEU A 397 3.60 8.56 -13.03
CA LEU A 397 3.40 9.52 -14.12
C LEU A 397 3.35 10.96 -13.60
N ARG A 398 2.68 11.21 -12.49
CA ARG A 398 2.61 12.53 -11.83
C ARG A 398 3.98 13.00 -11.34
N LEU A 399 4.84 12.10 -10.91
CA LEU A 399 6.18 12.39 -10.42
C LEU A 399 7.24 12.43 -11.53
N LEU A 400 6.90 12.10 -12.76
CA LEU A 400 7.82 12.10 -13.89
C LEU A 400 8.56 13.44 -14.07
N PRO A 401 7.90 14.63 -14.03
CA PRO A 401 8.61 15.90 -14.13
C PRO A 401 9.65 16.12 -13.02
N THR A 402 9.35 15.69 -11.79
CA THR A 402 10.29 15.76 -10.65
C THR A 402 11.51 14.87 -10.88
N ALA A 403 11.32 13.62 -11.32
CA ALA A 403 12.41 12.68 -11.59
C ALA A 403 13.31 13.17 -12.73
N GLU A 404 12.75 13.76 -13.79
CA GLU A 404 13.51 14.35 -14.89
C GLU A 404 14.27 15.61 -14.45
N ALA A 405 13.64 16.48 -13.65
CA ALA A 405 14.28 17.68 -13.11
C ALA A 405 15.49 17.30 -12.23
N ARG A 406 15.34 16.25 -11.41
CA ARG A 406 16.42 15.67 -10.60
C ARG A 406 17.59 15.18 -11.46
N THR A 407 17.31 14.41 -12.50
CA THR A 407 18.34 13.91 -13.43
C THR A 407 19.10 15.05 -14.09
N ARG A 408 18.40 16.06 -14.58
CA ARG A 408 19.04 17.23 -15.19
C ARG A 408 19.88 18.03 -14.20
N ALA A 409 19.36 18.24 -12.98
CA ALA A 409 20.04 19.03 -11.95
C ALA A 409 21.35 18.39 -11.46
N TYR A 410 21.38 17.05 -11.34
CA TYR A 410 22.55 16.36 -10.77
C TYR A 410 23.55 15.90 -11.82
N TRP A 411 23.08 15.45 -12.98
CA TRP A 411 23.94 14.79 -13.97
C TRP A 411 23.91 15.45 -15.36
N GLY A 412 22.99 16.40 -15.61
CA GLY A 412 22.95 17.20 -16.83
C GLY A 412 22.46 16.44 -18.09
N HIS A 413 21.86 15.26 -17.93
CA HIS A 413 21.32 14.48 -19.05
C HIS A 413 19.79 14.28 -18.95
N ALA A 414 19.18 13.70 -19.98
CA ALA A 414 17.75 13.39 -20.03
C ALA A 414 17.43 12.07 -19.31
N GLY A 415 16.13 11.80 -19.15
CA GLY A 415 15.59 10.60 -18.52
C GLY A 415 15.16 10.82 -17.08
N ALA A 416 14.34 9.92 -16.59
CA ALA A 416 13.73 9.98 -15.26
C ALA A 416 14.42 8.98 -14.30
N CYS A 417 15.07 9.50 -13.26
CA CYS A 417 15.65 8.69 -12.20
C CYS A 417 14.71 8.65 -10.98
N PHE A 418 14.16 7.50 -10.70
CA PHE A 418 13.39 7.22 -9.49
C PHE A 418 14.25 6.41 -8.52
N THR A 419 14.28 6.81 -7.25
CA THR A 419 14.96 6.04 -6.21
C THR A 419 14.03 4.97 -5.64
N GLU A 420 14.59 3.96 -5.02
CA GLU A 420 13.82 2.88 -4.40
C GLU A 420 12.90 3.45 -3.30
N GLN A 421 13.43 4.28 -2.39
CA GLN A 421 12.66 4.99 -1.38
C GLN A 421 12.52 6.47 -1.74
N MET A 422 11.33 6.85 -2.15
CA MET A 422 11.03 8.23 -2.47
C MET A 422 9.82 8.75 -1.69
N GLU A 423 9.80 10.04 -1.48
CA GLU A 423 8.66 10.74 -0.92
C GLU A 423 7.51 10.85 -1.94
N ASN A 424 6.30 11.09 -1.47
CA ASN A 424 5.11 11.28 -2.30
C ASN A 424 5.19 12.48 -3.26
N PHE A 425 6.28 13.25 -3.22
CA PHE A 425 6.62 14.32 -4.17
C PHE A 425 7.81 13.98 -5.08
N GLY A 426 8.31 12.73 -5.08
CA GLY A 426 9.24 12.21 -6.07
C GLY A 426 10.72 12.44 -5.79
N LEU A 427 11.08 13.06 -4.66
CA LEU A 427 12.46 13.18 -4.22
C LEU A 427 12.81 12.02 -3.25
N PRO A 428 14.09 11.61 -3.16
CA PRO A 428 14.55 10.65 -2.18
C PRO A 428 14.11 11.01 -0.75
N ASN A 429 13.82 9.99 0.06
CA ASN A 429 13.53 10.21 1.47
C ASN A 429 14.71 10.91 2.17
N PRO A 430 14.49 11.99 2.96
CA PRO A 430 15.57 12.82 3.51
C PRO A 430 16.45 12.08 4.53
N ALA A 431 15.90 11.14 5.29
CA ALA A 431 16.70 10.34 6.22
C ALA A 431 17.63 9.36 5.50
N GLU A 432 17.15 8.78 4.38
CA GLU A 432 17.95 7.90 3.50
C GLU A 432 18.95 8.68 2.66
N TYR A 433 18.57 9.85 2.15
CA TYR A 433 19.48 10.77 1.45
C TYR A 433 20.63 11.21 2.36
N GLY A 434 20.35 11.35 3.66
CA GLY A 434 21.33 11.58 4.72
C GLY A 434 21.53 13.03 5.09
N PHE A 435 21.10 13.42 6.30
CA PHE A 435 21.33 14.77 6.86
C PHE A 435 22.80 15.05 7.19
N LYS A 436 23.63 14.02 7.37
CA LYS A 436 25.06 14.11 7.70
C LYS A 436 25.96 13.64 6.58
N ARG A 437 25.44 13.64 5.34
CA ARG A 437 26.22 13.21 4.17
C ARG A 437 27.44 14.13 3.91
N PRO A 438 28.58 13.60 3.48
CA PRO A 438 29.72 14.42 3.07
C PRO A 438 29.36 15.33 1.89
N ALA A 439 29.84 16.58 1.89
CA ALA A 439 29.59 17.53 0.81
C ALA A 439 30.14 17.07 -0.56
N SER A 440 31.19 16.22 -0.54
CA SER A 440 31.78 15.62 -1.74
C SER A 440 31.08 14.38 -2.26
N PHE A 441 30.07 13.87 -1.53
CA PHE A 441 29.31 12.70 -1.98
C PHE A 441 28.40 13.07 -3.16
N ASP A 442 28.23 12.18 -4.12
CA ASP A 442 27.42 12.43 -5.32
C ASP A 442 26.00 12.85 -4.93
N LYS A 443 25.61 14.05 -5.37
CA LYS A 443 24.29 14.64 -5.05
C LYS A 443 23.10 13.81 -5.52
N GLY A 444 23.30 12.98 -6.52
CA GLY A 444 22.26 12.12 -7.07
C GLY A 444 22.05 10.82 -6.31
N LEU A 445 22.89 10.49 -5.32
CA LEU A 445 22.82 9.25 -4.56
C LEU A 445 22.31 9.47 -3.15
N GLU A 446 21.59 8.49 -2.62
CA GLU A 446 21.34 8.40 -1.19
C GLU A 446 22.61 8.02 -0.43
N TYR A 447 22.87 8.66 0.70
CA TYR A 447 23.97 8.31 1.61
C TYR A 447 23.56 7.13 2.49
N ASN A 448 23.17 6.06 1.82
CA ASN A 448 22.71 4.83 2.42
C ASN A 448 23.22 3.64 1.60
N ALA A 449 24.03 2.79 2.22
CA ALA A 449 24.70 1.67 1.56
C ALA A 449 23.73 0.59 1.02
N TRP A 450 22.47 0.58 1.47
CA TRP A 450 21.44 -0.34 0.94
C TRP A 450 20.77 0.23 -0.32
N LEU A 451 20.63 1.55 -0.46
CA LEU A 451 19.81 2.20 -1.50
C LEU A 451 20.62 2.77 -2.66
N GLU A 452 21.91 3.05 -2.47
CA GLU A 452 22.75 3.63 -3.53
C GLU A 452 22.71 2.81 -4.82
N TYR A 453 22.52 3.50 -5.96
CA TYR A 453 22.42 2.92 -7.32
C TYR A 453 21.23 1.99 -7.56
N GLU A 454 20.24 1.95 -6.69
CA GLU A 454 19.03 1.13 -6.85
C GLU A 454 17.92 1.93 -7.51
N TRP A 455 17.94 1.98 -8.83
CA TRP A 455 17.04 2.80 -9.64
C TRP A 455 16.13 1.98 -10.56
N ASP A 456 16.34 0.66 -10.64
CA ASP A 456 15.65 -0.23 -11.58
C ASP A 456 14.23 -0.65 -11.12
N THR A 457 13.86 -0.37 -9.89
CA THR A 457 12.55 -0.74 -9.32
C THR A 457 11.36 -0.11 -10.05
N VAL A 458 11.50 1.10 -10.62
CA VAL A 458 10.46 1.73 -11.46
C VAL A 458 10.13 0.91 -12.70
N LEU A 459 11.09 0.13 -13.20
CA LEU A 459 10.89 -0.72 -14.38
C LEU A 459 9.87 -1.84 -14.13
N GLU A 460 9.68 -2.26 -12.88
CA GLU A 460 8.58 -3.19 -12.55
C GLU A 460 7.20 -2.58 -12.79
N PHE A 461 7.02 -1.30 -12.44
CA PHE A 461 5.77 -0.60 -12.73
C PHE A 461 5.60 -0.32 -14.22
N CYS A 462 6.68 -0.02 -14.94
CA CYS A 462 6.66 0.04 -16.40
C CYS A 462 6.23 -1.31 -17.02
N GLN A 463 6.76 -2.43 -16.50
CA GLN A 463 6.36 -3.77 -16.95
C GLN A 463 4.89 -4.06 -16.61
N MET A 464 4.41 -3.68 -15.41
CA MET A 464 3.00 -3.84 -15.04
C MET A 464 2.08 -3.07 -16.00
N ILE A 465 2.43 -1.84 -16.37
CA ILE A 465 1.68 -1.04 -17.37
C ILE A 465 1.62 -1.80 -18.70
N LEU A 466 2.74 -2.30 -19.20
CA LEU A 466 2.80 -3.07 -20.43
C LEU A 466 2.00 -4.39 -20.35
N GLU A 467 2.01 -5.04 -19.19
CA GLU A 467 1.25 -6.26 -18.96
C GLU A 467 -0.27 -6.01 -18.92
N THR A 468 -0.74 -4.87 -18.35
CA THR A 468 -2.18 -4.53 -18.40
C THR A 468 -2.67 -4.38 -19.84
N ALA A 469 -1.88 -3.73 -20.71
CA ALA A 469 -2.21 -3.67 -22.14
C ALA A 469 -2.27 -5.05 -22.81
N ARG A 470 -1.41 -5.96 -22.39
CA ARG A 470 -1.37 -7.34 -22.93
C ARG A 470 -2.55 -8.19 -22.45
N TYR A 471 -2.98 -8.03 -21.19
CA TYR A 471 -4.04 -8.83 -20.58
C TYR A 471 -5.45 -8.36 -20.95
N ASP A 472 -5.68 -7.04 -21.05
CA ASP A 472 -7.01 -6.44 -21.20
C ASP A 472 -7.09 -5.42 -22.35
N SER A 473 -6.08 -5.34 -23.20
CA SER A 473 -6.03 -4.38 -24.32
C SER A 473 -6.26 -2.91 -23.90
N LEU A 474 -5.90 -2.57 -22.66
CA LEU A 474 -6.01 -1.21 -22.14
C LEU A 474 -5.13 -0.25 -22.95
N ASP A 475 -5.66 0.93 -23.24
CA ASP A 475 -4.86 2.02 -23.80
C ASP A 475 -3.90 2.56 -22.73
N ILE A 476 -2.62 2.30 -22.94
CA ILE A 476 -1.52 2.76 -22.08
C ILE A 476 -0.75 3.95 -22.68
N SER A 477 -1.27 4.59 -23.73
CA SER A 477 -0.58 5.66 -24.42
C SER A 477 -0.17 6.82 -23.50
N CYS A 478 -0.99 7.13 -22.49
CA CYS A 478 -0.70 8.16 -21.48
C CYS A 478 0.54 7.84 -20.63
N TYR A 479 0.91 6.56 -20.46
CA TYR A 479 2.07 6.12 -19.70
C TYR A 479 3.35 5.96 -20.54
N THR A 480 3.25 6.09 -21.86
CA THR A 480 4.41 6.02 -22.77
C THR A 480 5.56 6.96 -22.35
N PRO A 481 5.30 8.25 -21.97
CA PRO A 481 6.37 9.14 -21.52
C PRO A 481 7.13 8.62 -20.29
N LEU A 482 6.44 8.01 -19.33
CA LEU A 482 7.06 7.41 -18.14
C LEU A 482 8.00 6.26 -18.52
N ILE A 483 7.55 5.35 -19.39
CA ILE A 483 8.33 4.20 -19.84
C ILE A 483 9.57 4.67 -20.61
N GLU A 484 9.38 5.60 -21.57
CA GLU A 484 10.47 6.10 -22.41
C GLU A 484 11.52 6.88 -21.62
N SER A 485 11.07 7.74 -20.70
CA SER A 485 11.98 8.55 -19.89
C SER A 485 12.76 7.69 -18.88
N SER A 486 12.11 6.69 -18.26
CA SER A 486 12.80 5.73 -17.38
C SER A 486 13.87 4.92 -18.14
N LEU A 487 13.56 4.41 -19.34
CA LEU A 487 14.54 3.70 -20.18
C LEU A 487 15.68 4.62 -20.60
N SER A 488 15.38 5.86 -21.01
CA SER A 488 16.40 6.83 -21.46
C SER A 488 17.37 7.17 -20.34
N PHE A 489 16.94 7.22 -19.08
CA PHE A 489 17.83 7.40 -17.94
C PHE A 489 18.94 6.36 -17.92
N PHE A 490 18.64 5.08 -18.02
CA PHE A 490 19.64 4.01 -17.99
C PHE A 490 20.61 4.08 -19.17
N ASP A 491 20.12 4.35 -20.39
CA ASP A 491 20.98 4.45 -21.57
C ASP A 491 21.95 5.64 -21.47
N GLU A 492 21.47 6.82 -21.14
CA GLU A 492 22.29 8.03 -21.07
C GLU A 492 23.22 8.04 -19.84
N HIS A 493 22.69 7.67 -18.68
CA HIS A 493 23.42 7.73 -17.42
C HIS A 493 24.65 6.81 -17.44
N TYR A 494 24.49 5.55 -17.82
CA TYR A 494 25.59 4.60 -17.80
C TYR A 494 26.62 4.85 -18.92
N ARG A 495 26.22 5.41 -20.05
CA ARG A 495 27.14 5.90 -21.07
C ARG A 495 27.97 7.09 -20.54
N GLN A 496 27.33 8.04 -19.89
CA GLN A 496 27.98 9.18 -19.26
C GLN A 496 28.97 8.73 -18.17
N LEU A 497 28.58 7.82 -17.29
CA LEU A 497 29.46 7.28 -16.25
C LEU A 497 30.65 6.54 -16.84
N ALA A 498 30.50 5.83 -17.96
CA ALA A 498 31.62 5.18 -18.65
C ALA A 498 32.62 6.21 -19.17
N LEU A 499 32.12 7.29 -19.83
CA LEU A 499 32.98 8.39 -20.33
C LEU A 499 33.73 9.13 -19.20
N GLN A 500 33.06 9.40 -18.07
CA GLN A 500 33.65 10.04 -16.90
C GLN A 500 34.78 9.21 -16.28
N ARG A 501 34.72 7.87 -16.41
CA ARG A 501 35.80 6.97 -16.02
C ARG A 501 36.89 6.81 -17.06
N GLY A 502 36.91 7.62 -18.13
CA GLY A 502 37.87 7.54 -19.22
C GLY A 502 37.72 6.30 -20.11
N ARG A 503 36.54 5.69 -20.14
CA ARG A 503 36.18 4.56 -20.99
C ARG A 503 35.42 5.04 -22.22
N LYS A 504 35.21 4.15 -23.20
CA LYS A 504 34.19 4.37 -24.24
C LYS A 504 32.80 4.26 -23.64
N ASP A 505 31.83 4.91 -24.25
CA ASP A 505 30.43 4.89 -23.82
C ASP A 505 29.81 3.48 -23.87
N LEU A 506 30.34 2.61 -24.75
CA LEU A 506 30.00 1.20 -24.84
C LEU A 506 31.28 0.35 -24.73
N ASP A 507 31.15 -0.90 -24.34
CA ASP A 507 32.25 -1.85 -24.27
C ASP A 507 32.72 -2.31 -25.67
N GLY A 508 33.75 -3.18 -25.73
CA GLY A 508 34.29 -3.69 -26.98
C GLY A 508 33.32 -4.52 -27.83
N SER A 509 32.18 -4.96 -27.26
CA SER A 509 31.11 -5.68 -27.95
C SER A 509 29.90 -4.79 -28.28
N GLY A 510 29.99 -3.49 -28.04
CA GLY A 510 28.89 -2.53 -28.27
C GLY A 510 27.79 -2.58 -27.21
N LYS A 511 28.11 -3.06 -26.00
CA LYS A 511 27.13 -3.15 -24.90
C LYS A 511 27.35 -2.04 -23.88
N LEU A 512 26.27 -1.67 -23.17
CA LEU A 512 26.33 -0.82 -21.99
C LEU A 512 27.11 -1.52 -20.87
N VAL A 513 27.78 -0.72 -20.06
CA VAL A 513 28.40 -1.17 -18.81
C VAL A 513 27.63 -0.55 -17.66
N ILE A 514 26.82 -1.35 -16.98
CA ILE A 514 26.05 -0.91 -15.81
C ILE A 514 26.98 -0.97 -14.59
N TYR A 515 27.68 0.16 -14.33
CA TYR A 515 28.60 0.30 -13.19
C TYR A 515 28.85 1.80 -12.86
N PRO A 516 28.86 2.19 -11.56
CA PRO A 516 28.44 1.40 -10.41
C PRO A 516 26.95 1.05 -10.50
N GLY A 517 26.58 -0.12 -9.99
CA GLY A 517 25.20 -0.60 -9.98
C GLY A 517 24.86 -1.30 -8.68
N SER A 518 23.60 -1.68 -8.59
CA SER A 518 23.04 -2.41 -7.45
C SER A 518 22.22 -3.59 -7.97
N ALA A 519 22.46 -4.79 -7.43
CA ALA A 519 21.53 -5.89 -7.61
C ALA A 519 20.64 -5.94 -6.37
N CYS A 520 19.50 -5.26 -6.43
CA CYS A 520 18.62 -4.92 -5.32
C CYS A 520 19.39 -4.26 -4.15
N GLU A 521 18.87 -4.28 -2.94
CA GLU A 521 19.62 -3.83 -1.76
C GLU A 521 20.79 -4.76 -1.40
N THR A 522 20.93 -5.91 -2.04
CA THR A 522 21.82 -6.99 -1.60
C THR A 522 23.25 -6.84 -2.10
N TYR A 523 23.46 -6.81 -3.40
CA TYR A 523 24.83 -6.78 -3.97
C TYR A 523 25.16 -5.39 -4.48
N LYS A 524 26.07 -4.72 -3.79
CA LYS A 524 26.38 -3.30 -3.99
C LYS A 524 27.72 -3.10 -4.71
N MET A 525 27.86 -1.94 -5.36
CA MET A 525 28.95 -1.64 -6.29
C MET A 525 29.09 -2.75 -7.34
N ALA A 526 27.92 -3.18 -7.82
CA ALA A 526 27.80 -4.29 -8.76
C ALA A 526 28.13 -3.84 -10.19
N TYR A 527 28.88 -4.69 -10.90
CA TYR A 527 29.17 -4.54 -12.32
C TYR A 527 28.22 -5.43 -13.12
N ASN A 528 27.39 -4.84 -13.97
CA ASN A 528 26.36 -5.52 -14.75
C ASN A 528 25.42 -6.39 -13.87
N PRO A 529 24.62 -5.77 -12.96
CA PRO A 529 23.74 -6.48 -12.07
C PRO A 529 22.61 -7.19 -12.85
N SER A 530 22.34 -8.45 -12.50
CA SER A 530 21.37 -9.31 -13.20
C SER A 530 19.92 -8.79 -13.10
N SER A 531 19.54 -8.21 -11.96
CA SER A 531 18.21 -7.61 -11.78
C SER A 531 17.95 -6.47 -12.76
N THR A 532 18.88 -5.53 -12.85
CA THR A 532 18.77 -4.37 -13.75
C THR A 532 18.83 -4.77 -15.22
N ILE A 533 19.74 -5.69 -15.59
CA ILE A 533 19.81 -6.22 -16.97
C ILE A 533 18.50 -6.89 -17.35
N ALA A 534 17.97 -7.76 -16.48
CA ALA A 534 16.73 -8.48 -16.73
C ALA A 534 15.53 -7.51 -16.86
N ALA A 535 15.49 -6.48 -16.01
CA ALA A 535 14.49 -5.43 -16.06
C ALA A 535 14.49 -4.72 -17.42
N LEU A 536 15.64 -4.19 -17.83
CA LEU A 536 15.81 -3.48 -19.10
C LEU A 536 15.45 -4.37 -20.29
N ARG A 537 15.95 -5.62 -20.32
CA ARG A 537 15.62 -6.57 -21.40
C ARG A 537 14.13 -6.85 -21.47
N SER A 538 13.48 -7.17 -20.35
CA SER A 538 12.06 -7.50 -20.30
C SER A 538 11.18 -6.34 -20.77
N VAL A 539 11.41 -5.14 -20.21
CA VAL A 539 10.65 -3.94 -20.60
C VAL A 539 10.86 -3.61 -22.08
N LEU A 540 12.09 -3.59 -22.57
CA LEU A 540 12.41 -3.28 -23.98
C LEU A 540 11.82 -4.31 -24.94
N GLN A 541 11.87 -5.61 -24.62
CA GLN A 541 11.28 -6.69 -25.42
C GLN A 541 9.75 -6.58 -25.48
N THR A 542 9.11 -6.16 -24.39
CA THR A 542 7.66 -5.99 -24.33
C THR A 542 7.23 -4.70 -25.04
N TYR A 543 7.96 -3.60 -24.81
CA TYR A 543 7.66 -2.28 -25.38
C TYR A 543 7.92 -2.18 -26.90
N ARG A 544 8.97 -2.86 -27.41
CA ARG A 544 9.32 -3.03 -28.84
C ARG A 544 9.63 -1.74 -29.64
N ARG A 545 9.64 -0.58 -29.02
CA ARG A 545 9.86 0.71 -29.72
C ARG A 545 11.32 1.20 -29.71
N LYS A 546 12.22 0.54 -28.99
CA LYS A 546 13.64 0.90 -28.84
C LYS A 546 14.56 -0.30 -29.14
N PRO A 547 14.54 -0.88 -30.36
CA PRO A 547 15.36 -2.07 -30.67
C PRO A 547 16.85 -1.83 -30.55
N ASP A 548 17.33 -0.63 -30.89
CA ASP A 548 18.75 -0.27 -30.79
C ASP A 548 19.24 -0.22 -29.35
N MET A 549 18.38 0.23 -28.42
CA MET A 549 18.71 0.17 -27.00
C MET A 549 18.75 -1.28 -26.51
N LEU A 550 17.78 -2.11 -26.90
CA LEU A 550 17.78 -3.53 -26.54
C LEU A 550 19.08 -4.24 -27.01
N ALA A 551 19.54 -3.90 -28.22
CA ALA A 551 20.79 -4.46 -28.76
C ALA A 551 22.03 -4.09 -27.90
N ARG A 552 22.00 -2.96 -27.20
CA ARG A 552 23.09 -2.51 -26.31
C ARG A 552 23.02 -3.10 -24.89
N ILE A 553 21.90 -3.67 -24.46
CA ILE A 553 21.81 -4.25 -23.12
C ILE A 553 22.70 -5.49 -23.02
N PRO A 554 23.52 -5.63 -21.96
CA PRO A 554 24.38 -6.80 -21.74
C PRO A 554 23.56 -8.09 -21.59
N GLU A 555 24.25 -9.24 -21.73
CA GLU A 555 23.67 -10.52 -21.37
C GLU A 555 23.62 -10.65 -19.85
N ILE A 556 22.67 -11.47 -19.36
CA ILE A 556 22.57 -11.78 -17.93
C ILE A 556 23.82 -12.55 -17.51
N PRO A 557 24.54 -12.10 -16.46
CA PRO A 557 25.75 -12.76 -16.03
C PRO A 557 25.45 -14.17 -15.47
N LEU A 558 26.31 -15.11 -15.87
CA LEU A 558 26.27 -16.49 -15.39
C LEU A 558 27.54 -16.81 -14.62
N ARG A 559 27.47 -17.78 -13.72
CA ARG A 559 28.62 -18.33 -12.98
C ARG A 559 28.53 -19.85 -12.88
N ILE A 560 29.66 -20.49 -12.64
CA ILE A 560 29.73 -21.93 -12.38
C ILE A 560 30.09 -22.13 -10.91
N VAL A 561 29.22 -22.86 -10.19
CA VAL A 561 29.44 -23.25 -8.80
C VAL A 561 29.28 -24.77 -8.72
N ASP A 562 30.29 -25.47 -8.23
CA ASP A 562 30.31 -26.94 -8.12
C ASP A 562 29.93 -27.67 -9.43
N GLY A 563 30.43 -27.14 -10.56
CA GLY A 563 30.19 -27.69 -11.89
C GLY A 563 28.80 -27.40 -12.48
N LYS A 564 27.96 -26.61 -11.82
CA LYS A 564 26.62 -26.20 -12.27
C LYS A 564 26.62 -24.76 -12.74
N GLU A 565 26.08 -24.53 -13.91
CA GLU A 565 25.87 -23.17 -14.42
C GLU A 565 24.64 -22.56 -13.76
N MET A 566 24.78 -21.31 -13.29
CA MET A 566 23.76 -20.58 -12.53
C MET A 566 23.77 -19.10 -12.93
N ILE A 567 22.66 -18.40 -12.68
CA ILE A 567 22.58 -16.96 -12.82
C ILE A 567 23.41 -16.33 -11.69
N ALA A 568 24.35 -15.45 -12.04
CA ALA A 568 25.10 -14.67 -11.08
C ALA A 568 24.28 -13.40 -10.68
N PRO A 569 24.40 -12.89 -9.45
CA PRO A 569 23.75 -11.63 -9.06
C PRO A 569 24.31 -10.42 -9.85
N ALA A 570 25.57 -10.46 -10.23
CA ALA A 570 26.28 -9.52 -11.08
C ALA A 570 27.54 -10.19 -11.63
N GLN A 571 28.27 -9.53 -12.55
CA GLN A 571 29.58 -10.03 -12.97
C GLN A 571 30.59 -10.01 -11.82
N VAL A 572 30.66 -8.89 -11.08
CA VAL A 572 31.40 -8.73 -9.84
C VAL A 572 30.67 -7.73 -8.93
N TRP A 573 30.93 -7.79 -7.64
CA TRP A 573 30.39 -6.87 -6.61
C TRP A 573 31.35 -6.71 -5.45
N GLU A 574 31.20 -5.63 -4.67
CA GLU A 574 32.08 -5.36 -3.53
C GLU A 574 31.47 -5.84 -2.20
N ARG A 575 30.15 -5.69 -2.03
CA ARG A 575 29.48 -5.87 -0.74
C ARG A 575 28.17 -6.65 -0.88
N VAL A 576 27.83 -7.38 0.17
CA VAL A 576 26.53 -8.04 0.34
C VAL A 576 25.87 -7.44 1.59
N ASN A 577 24.84 -6.62 1.40
CA ASN A 577 24.23 -5.82 2.47
C ASN A 577 22.88 -6.38 2.97
N ASN A 578 22.16 -7.13 2.14
CA ASN A 578 20.83 -7.61 2.47
C ASN A 578 20.69 -9.11 2.16
N ILE A 579 19.49 -9.63 2.25
CA ILE A 579 19.12 -11.04 2.08
C ILE A 579 18.16 -11.27 0.91
N GLU A 580 18.01 -10.31 -0.02
CA GLU A 580 17.31 -10.54 -1.28
C GLU A 580 18.13 -11.42 -2.21
N THR A 581 17.44 -12.02 -3.17
CA THR A 581 18.02 -12.97 -4.13
C THR A 581 17.86 -12.46 -5.57
N PRO A 582 18.55 -11.36 -5.96
CA PRO A 582 18.36 -10.71 -7.26
C PRO A 582 18.74 -11.61 -8.44
N GLN A 583 19.56 -12.65 -8.25
CA GLN A 583 19.85 -13.65 -9.27
C GLN A 583 18.64 -14.51 -9.66
N LEU A 584 17.52 -14.45 -8.90
CA LEU A 584 16.25 -15.06 -9.26
C LEU A 584 15.23 -14.07 -9.86
N TYR A 585 15.53 -12.78 -9.91
CA TYR A 585 14.68 -11.79 -10.57
C TYR A 585 14.53 -12.02 -12.08
N PRO A 586 15.52 -12.54 -12.82
CA PRO A 586 15.31 -12.98 -14.19
C PRO A 586 14.23 -14.05 -14.38
N VAL A 587 13.85 -14.80 -13.30
CA VAL A 587 12.72 -15.73 -13.28
C VAL A 587 11.40 -14.97 -13.02
N PHE A 588 11.34 -14.20 -11.96
CA PHE A 588 10.23 -13.31 -11.61
C PHE A 588 10.76 -12.06 -10.91
N PRO A 589 10.36 -10.86 -11.32
CA PRO A 589 9.21 -10.56 -12.21
C PRO A 589 9.51 -10.61 -13.71
N TRP A 590 10.76 -10.77 -14.14
CA TRP A 590 11.18 -10.47 -15.51
C TRP A 590 10.91 -11.58 -16.54
N ARG A 591 10.63 -12.80 -16.11
CA ARG A 591 10.22 -13.94 -16.94
C ARG A 591 11.14 -14.25 -18.13
N ILE A 592 12.44 -14.03 -17.96
CA ILE A 592 13.45 -14.39 -18.96
C ILE A 592 13.69 -15.90 -18.90
N TYR A 593 13.81 -16.44 -17.69
CA TYR A 593 13.90 -17.87 -17.41
C TYR A 593 12.59 -18.39 -16.79
N GLY A 594 12.34 -19.68 -16.95
CA GLY A 594 11.18 -20.35 -16.34
C GLY A 594 10.66 -21.48 -17.20
N VAL A 595 9.57 -22.10 -16.78
CA VAL A 595 8.91 -23.17 -17.55
C VAL A 595 8.52 -22.66 -18.94
N GLY A 596 8.91 -23.42 -19.98
CA GLY A 596 8.68 -23.05 -21.37
C GLY A 596 9.63 -21.98 -21.93
N ARG A 597 10.70 -21.66 -21.22
CA ARG A 597 11.79 -20.74 -21.64
C ARG A 597 13.11 -21.50 -21.75
N GLU A 598 14.01 -20.98 -22.62
CA GLU A 598 15.39 -21.45 -22.65
C GLU A 598 16.09 -21.19 -21.32
N GLY A 599 17.05 -22.03 -20.96
CA GLY A 599 17.83 -21.88 -19.74
C GLY A 599 17.08 -22.22 -18.44
N LEU A 600 15.96 -22.95 -18.50
CA LEU A 600 15.22 -23.38 -17.31
C LEU A 600 16.13 -24.09 -16.30
N GLU A 601 17.07 -24.93 -16.78
CA GLU A 601 17.99 -25.66 -15.92
C GLU A 601 18.97 -24.73 -15.20
N ILE A 602 19.45 -23.67 -15.86
CA ILE A 602 20.29 -22.62 -15.25
C ILE A 602 19.55 -21.97 -14.08
N ALA A 603 18.29 -21.60 -14.29
CA ALA A 603 17.48 -20.96 -13.25
C ALA A 603 17.11 -21.94 -12.11
N ARG A 604 16.84 -23.22 -12.41
CA ARG A 604 16.66 -24.27 -11.40
C ARG A 604 17.93 -24.49 -10.59
N ASN A 605 19.09 -24.54 -11.24
CA ASN A 605 20.38 -24.63 -10.54
C ASN A 605 20.58 -23.44 -9.62
N THR A 606 20.24 -22.21 -10.05
CA THR A 606 20.31 -21.02 -9.21
C THR A 606 19.42 -21.16 -7.97
N TYR A 607 18.18 -21.58 -8.14
CA TYR A 607 17.25 -21.75 -7.01
C TYR A 607 17.70 -22.86 -6.06
N LEU A 608 18.20 -23.98 -6.58
CA LEU A 608 18.50 -25.19 -5.80
C LEU A 608 19.90 -25.20 -5.19
N TYR A 609 20.89 -24.57 -5.83
CA TYR A 609 22.30 -24.79 -5.48
C TYR A 609 23.10 -23.49 -5.30
N ASP A 610 22.53 -22.32 -5.64
CA ASP A 610 23.22 -21.07 -5.35
C ASP A 610 23.32 -20.85 -3.83
N PRO A 611 24.54 -20.64 -3.26
CA PRO A 611 24.72 -20.56 -1.81
C PRO A 611 23.91 -19.46 -1.14
N ASP A 612 23.80 -18.29 -1.79
CA ASP A 612 23.06 -17.15 -1.23
C ASP A 612 21.54 -17.37 -1.40
N ALA A 613 21.10 -17.92 -2.54
CA ALA A 613 19.69 -18.28 -2.73
C ALA A 613 19.22 -19.31 -1.68
N GLN A 614 20.07 -20.29 -1.35
CA GLN A 614 19.80 -21.24 -0.29
C GLN A 614 19.73 -20.59 1.10
N LYS A 615 20.73 -19.76 1.41
CA LYS A 615 20.86 -19.07 2.69
C LYS A 615 19.74 -18.08 2.94
N PHE A 616 19.27 -17.38 1.91
CA PHE A 616 18.30 -16.31 2.01
C PHE A 616 16.87 -16.77 1.75
N ARG A 617 16.63 -18.03 1.44
CA ARG A 617 15.31 -18.61 1.18
C ARG A 617 14.37 -18.40 2.36
N SER A 618 13.15 -17.91 2.08
CA SER A 618 12.13 -17.71 3.09
C SER A 618 10.75 -17.54 2.46
N HIS A 619 9.69 -17.88 3.20
CA HIS A 619 8.31 -17.59 2.85
C HIS A 619 7.83 -16.24 3.40
N THR A 620 8.64 -15.57 4.22
CA THR A 620 8.22 -14.42 5.03
C THR A 620 8.28 -13.10 4.27
N GLY A 621 7.34 -12.22 4.58
CA GLY A 621 7.34 -10.84 4.13
C GLY A 621 7.42 -10.65 2.62
N TRP A 622 8.35 -9.82 2.21
CA TRP A 622 8.61 -9.44 0.83
C TRP A 622 9.31 -10.53 0.00
N LYS A 623 9.67 -11.68 0.59
CA LYS A 623 10.27 -12.82 -0.10
C LYS A 623 9.34 -13.41 -1.16
N GLN A 624 9.91 -13.82 -2.29
CA GLN A 624 9.20 -14.26 -3.48
C GLN A 624 9.48 -15.74 -3.82
N ASP A 625 10.05 -16.49 -2.89
CA ASP A 625 10.52 -17.87 -3.12
C ASP A 625 9.41 -18.82 -3.62
N ASN A 626 8.18 -18.65 -3.14
CA ASN A 626 7.03 -19.40 -3.62
C ASN A 626 6.72 -19.11 -5.10
N ILE A 627 6.90 -17.85 -5.54
CA ILE A 627 6.65 -17.45 -6.93
C ILE A 627 7.75 -18.00 -7.84
N TRP A 628 9.02 -17.90 -7.40
CA TRP A 628 10.14 -18.48 -8.16
C TRP A 628 9.99 -19.99 -8.30
N ALA A 629 9.68 -20.71 -7.22
CA ALA A 629 9.44 -22.14 -7.26
C ALA A 629 8.32 -22.49 -8.27
N ALA A 630 7.21 -21.76 -8.26
CA ALA A 630 6.12 -21.95 -9.22
C ALA A 630 6.55 -21.69 -10.67
N CYS A 631 7.29 -20.60 -10.94
CA CYS A 631 7.80 -20.27 -12.26
C CYS A 631 8.81 -21.27 -12.79
N LEU A 632 9.51 -21.99 -11.90
CA LEU A 632 10.48 -23.03 -12.23
C LEU A 632 9.84 -24.43 -12.34
N GLY A 633 8.52 -24.54 -12.10
CA GLY A 633 7.80 -25.82 -12.17
C GLY A 633 8.03 -26.74 -10.98
N MET A 634 8.43 -26.17 -9.83
CA MET A 634 8.63 -26.87 -8.57
C MET A 634 7.34 -26.79 -7.75
N THR A 635 6.32 -27.53 -8.17
CA THR A 635 4.94 -27.36 -7.71
C THR A 635 4.73 -27.65 -6.23
N GLU A 636 5.38 -28.67 -5.69
CA GLU A 636 5.26 -29.06 -4.27
C GLU A 636 5.88 -27.99 -3.36
N GLU A 637 7.09 -27.53 -3.69
CA GLU A 637 7.78 -26.45 -3.00
C GLU A 637 6.96 -25.14 -3.05
N ALA A 638 6.45 -24.78 -4.22
CA ALA A 638 5.61 -23.62 -4.41
C ALA A 638 4.34 -23.67 -3.57
N ALA A 639 3.69 -24.83 -3.51
CA ALA A 639 2.50 -25.05 -2.70
C ALA A 639 2.81 -24.89 -1.20
N GLN A 640 3.86 -25.58 -0.72
CA GLN A 640 4.29 -25.49 0.68
C GLN A 640 4.58 -24.05 1.12
N LEU A 641 5.44 -23.33 0.38
CA LEU A 641 5.80 -21.95 0.69
C LEU A 641 4.60 -21.00 0.59
N THR A 642 3.62 -21.28 -0.29
CA THR A 642 2.40 -20.47 -0.39
C THR A 642 1.48 -20.70 0.81
N LEU A 643 1.31 -21.94 1.25
CA LEU A 643 0.53 -22.25 2.45
C LEU A 643 1.15 -21.59 3.70
N GLU A 644 2.47 -21.67 3.83
CA GLU A 644 3.20 -21.01 4.92
C GLU A 644 3.05 -19.48 4.87
N LYS A 645 3.21 -18.88 3.69
CA LYS A 645 3.09 -17.42 3.49
C LYS A 645 1.68 -16.89 3.76
N MET A 646 0.66 -17.68 3.43
CA MET A 646 -0.75 -17.31 3.59
C MET A 646 -1.36 -17.90 4.88
N ALA A 647 -0.54 -18.41 5.81
CA ALA A 647 -1.00 -18.86 7.12
C ALA A 647 -1.66 -17.72 7.91
N ASN A 648 -2.38 -18.08 8.97
CA ASN A 648 -3.03 -17.10 9.83
C ASN A 648 -2.01 -16.20 10.51
N GLY A 649 -2.21 -14.92 10.41
CA GLY A 649 -1.50 -13.93 11.21
C GLY A 649 -1.92 -13.97 12.69
N PRO A 650 -1.21 -13.23 13.58
CA PRO A 650 -1.46 -13.26 15.03
C PRO A 650 -2.73 -12.53 15.46
N HIS A 651 -3.36 -11.79 14.56
CA HIS A 651 -4.55 -11.00 14.84
C HIS A 651 -5.85 -11.76 14.53
N ARG A 652 -6.94 -11.35 15.17
CA ARG A 652 -8.25 -11.95 14.93
C ARG A 652 -8.70 -11.85 13.47
N PHE A 653 -8.34 -10.76 12.78
CA PHE A 653 -8.41 -10.66 11.34
C PHE A 653 -7.07 -11.14 10.76
N PRO A 654 -7.01 -12.34 10.17
CA PRO A 654 -5.75 -13.03 9.91
C PRO A 654 -4.91 -12.43 8.78
N ALA A 655 -5.50 -11.60 7.93
CA ALA A 655 -4.85 -11.04 6.74
C ALA A 655 -4.30 -9.61 6.93
N PHE A 656 -4.26 -9.06 8.14
CA PHE A 656 -3.58 -7.80 8.38
C PHE A 656 -2.08 -7.93 8.08
N TRP A 657 -1.54 -7.00 7.31
CA TRP A 657 -0.10 -6.87 7.11
C TRP A 657 0.52 -5.81 8.04
N GLY A 658 0.11 -5.81 9.25
CA GLY A 658 0.70 -5.14 10.38
C GLY A 658 0.47 -3.62 10.48
N PRO A 659 0.09 -3.15 11.66
CA PRO A 659 0.13 -1.74 12.00
C PRO A 659 1.59 -1.32 12.19
N GLY A 660 2.06 -0.41 11.38
CA GLY A 660 3.41 0.11 11.51
C GLY A 660 4.53 -0.78 10.99
N TYR A 661 4.22 -1.96 10.45
CA TYR A 661 5.16 -2.83 9.75
C TYR A 661 4.83 -2.85 8.25
N ASP A 662 5.75 -3.36 7.45
CA ASP A 662 5.51 -3.60 6.03
C ASP A 662 4.64 -4.86 5.82
N LEU A 663 4.43 -5.27 4.57
CA LEU A 663 3.54 -6.39 4.19
C LEU A 663 3.85 -7.74 4.86
N SER A 664 4.77 -7.78 5.78
CA SER A 664 5.06 -8.99 6.52
C SER A 664 4.70 -8.83 7.97
N LEU A 665 3.74 -9.61 8.41
CA LEU A 665 3.52 -9.92 9.81
C LEU A 665 4.76 -10.51 10.49
N ILE A 666 5.85 -10.72 9.76
CA ILE A 666 6.96 -11.58 10.16
C ILE A 666 8.30 -10.83 10.13
N HIS A 667 8.33 -9.53 9.93
CA HIS A 667 9.53 -8.72 10.17
C HIS A 667 9.87 -8.52 11.66
N ILE A 668 9.34 -9.35 12.54
CA ILE A 668 9.83 -9.49 13.92
C ILE A 668 11.29 -9.99 13.93
N SER A 669 11.82 -10.48 12.81
CA SER A 669 13.15 -11.08 12.74
C SER A 669 14.25 -10.23 12.13
N GLU A 670 14.07 -8.91 11.92
CA GLU A 670 15.19 -8.01 11.56
C GLU A 670 15.56 -7.04 12.72
N PRO A 671 16.14 -7.51 13.82
CA PRO A 671 16.78 -6.61 14.78
C PRO A 671 18.05 -5.97 14.23
N THR A 672 18.59 -6.46 13.11
CA THR A 672 19.88 -6.05 12.56
C THR A 672 19.89 -4.67 11.90
N ARG A 673 18.78 -4.19 11.33
CA ARG A 673 18.70 -2.81 10.79
C ARG A 673 18.77 -1.71 11.86
N LEU A 674 18.33 -1.99 13.08
CA LEU A 674 18.39 -1.03 14.20
C LEU A 674 19.75 -0.98 14.92
N LEU A 675 20.57 -2.02 14.81
CA LEU A 675 21.87 -2.12 15.49
C LEU A 675 23.05 -1.67 14.64
N SER A 676 22.90 -1.49 13.33
CA SER A 676 23.98 -1.03 12.45
C SER A 676 24.03 0.49 12.22
N ILE A 677 23.19 1.26 12.91
CA ILE A 677 23.12 2.73 12.83
C ILE A 677 23.58 3.38 14.16
N SER A 678 24.35 2.68 14.96
CA SER A 678 25.03 3.26 16.14
C SER A 678 26.41 3.81 15.79
#